data_9e74691f7196f397503c76907a7e2256
#
_entry.id   9e74691f7196f397503c76907a7e2256
#
_cell.length_a   1.000
_cell.length_b   1.000
_cell.length_c   1.000
_cell.angle_alpha   90.00
_cell.angle_beta   90.00
_cell.angle_gamma   90.00
#
_symmetry.space_group_name_H-M   'P 1'
#
loop_
_entity.id
_entity.type
_entity.pdbx_description
1 polymer ?
#
loop_
_entity_poly.entity_id
_entity_poly.type
_entity_poly.pdbx_seq_one_letter_code
_entity_poly.pdbx_strand_id
1 'polypeptide(L)'
;MKFSKVLVANRGEIAVRVMQTAKAMGYQTVAVYSDADANARHVQVADEAVYIGASKVSESYLSITNIIEACKKTGADAIHPGYGFLSENTDFAQACSDHGITFIGPNAAAIHLMGSKRLSKIAMIEAGVPCVPGYEGDRQDIEYLAEQAEKIGFPLMVKASAGGGGRGMRLVHQSADLLEALKTARSEAENAFGSGELIIEKAVIAPRHVEIQVFGDTHGNYVYLFERDCSIQRRHQKVVEEAPCPVMTPELRQQMGEAAVAAAKACDYIGAGTVEFLLDQSGEFYFLEMNTRLQVEHPVTEMITGLDLVEWQLRVADGETLPLQQHELTLNGHAIEVRLYAEDPRQDFLPQTGKVLNWKPAGSDGMLSNVRIDHGMLEQGEISPFYDPMVAKIIAYGKTRQDAIRLLARAVNDCVLLGVNSNKQFLVNLLRHPIVVAGDTNTAFIQQHFQDDVSLHQQGPSLENLAVAAALFTQLNQAKVSWQTGISVPFPLKLKCADQQLLLHVQTDHDQLIAMLCDQQVKIKILAIQDTQIIYDVDGIRRKLNYVLDQNQLYLDTANGNLIIQNSTYAEPEAVEVIGDGKIRAPMDGAIVNLLVNAGDTVTKGQTLLILEAMKIQQQIKSDVDGVVDELIGQVGQQVKKRQLLLNVTVA
;
A
#
# COMPACT_ATOMS: atom_id res chain seq x y z
N MET A 1 31.31 -13.57 -14.51
CA MET A 1 30.57 -12.42 -13.93
C MET A 1 30.29 -11.48 -15.08
N LYS A 2 29.00 -11.30 -15.43
CA LYS A 2 28.61 -10.43 -16.57
C LYS A 2 28.53 -8.97 -16.15
N PHE A 3 28.33 -8.69 -14.85
CA PHE A 3 28.21 -7.35 -14.30
C PHE A 3 28.81 -7.29 -12.88
N SER A 4 29.16 -6.08 -12.45
CA SER A 4 29.79 -5.83 -11.15
C SER A 4 29.12 -4.70 -10.37
N LYS A 5 28.35 -3.87 -11.08
CA LYS A 5 27.66 -2.70 -10.51
C LYS A 5 26.19 -2.67 -10.95
N VAL A 6 25.30 -2.69 -9.97
CA VAL A 6 23.85 -2.78 -10.16
C VAL A 6 23.19 -1.42 -9.86
N LEU A 7 22.55 -0.81 -10.86
CA LEU A 7 21.67 0.32 -10.65
C LEU A 7 20.27 -0.21 -10.29
N VAL A 8 19.69 0.31 -9.20
CA VAL A 8 18.32 -0.03 -8.80
C VAL A 8 17.38 1.05 -9.33
N ALA A 9 16.65 0.75 -10.42
CA ALA A 9 15.72 1.68 -11.07
C ALA A 9 14.38 1.75 -10.31
N ASN A 10 14.45 2.01 -9.02
CA ASN A 10 13.31 2.06 -8.12
C ASN A 10 13.64 2.91 -6.88
N ARG A 11 12.68 2.99 -5.93
CA ARG A 11 12.76 3.77 -4.71
C ARG A 11 12.21 3.03 -3.49
N GLY A 12 12.31 3.67 -2.33
CA GLY A 12 11.64 3.21 -1.11
C GLY A 12 12.17 1.86 -0.60
N GLU A 13 11.27 1.04 -0.07
CA GLU A 13 11.66 -0.20 0.61
C GLU A 13 12.27 -1.23 -0.36
N ILE A 14 11.73 -1.34 -1.58
CA ILE A 14 12.24 -2.33 -2.55
C ILE A 14 13.65 -1.99 -3.02
N ALA A 15 13.97 -0.71 -3.20
CA ALA A 15 15.33 -0.31 -3.55
C ALA A 15 16.32 -0.65 -2.42
N VAL A 16 15.95 -0.40 -1.17
CA VAL A 16 16.74 -0.82 0.00
C VAL A 16 16.92 -2.33 0.02
N ARG A 17 15.82 -3.09 -0.18
CA ARG A 17 15.81 -4.56 -0.17
C ARG A 17 16.76 -5.16 -1.21
N VAL A 18 16.68 -4.67 -2.45
CA VAL A 18 17.54 -5.14 -3.55
C VAL A 18 19.01 -4.81 -3.26
N MET A 19 19.30 -3.58 -2.82
CA MET A 19 20.68 -3.17 -2.52
C MET A 19 21.29 -3.95 -1.36
N GLN A 20 20.51 -4.35 -0.37
CA GLN A 20 20.99 -5.18 0.74
C GLN A 20 21.55 -6.51 0.24
N THR A 21 20.80 -7.23 -0.60
CA THR A 21 21.28 -8.49 -1.20
C THR A 21 22.43 -8.26 -2.16
N ALA A 22 22.34 -7.28 -3.04
CA ALA A 22 23.43 -6.99 -3.99
C ALA A 22 24.76 -6.70 -3.25
N LYS A 23 24.73 -5.92 -2.20
CA LYS A 23 25.91 -5.65 -1.34
C LYS A 23 26.39 -6.90 -0.62
N ALA A 24 25.50 -7.72 -0.08
CA ALA A 24 25.86 -8.98 0.59
C ALA A 24 26.55 -9.94 -0.38
N MET A 25 26.21 -9.89 -1.67
CA MET A 25 26.87 -10.65 -2.74
C MET A 25 28.14 -9.97 -3.29
N GLY A 26 28.48 -8.77 -2.83
CA GLY A 26 29.70 -8.05 -3.21
C GLY A 26 29.55 -7.16 -4.45
N TYR A 27 28.33 -6.93 -4.96
CA TYR A 27 28.09 -5.97 -6.03
C TYR A 27 28.10 -4.52 -5.52
N GLN A 28 28.60 -3.60 -6.35
CA GLN A 28 28.41 -2.17 -6.13
C GLN A 28 26.97 -1.77 -6.47
N THR A 29 26.41 -0.83 -5.74
CA THR A 29 25.03 -0.40 -5.88
C THR A 29 24.89 1.06 -6.21
N VAL A 30 24.00 1.37 -7.15
CA VAL A 30 23.63 2.74 -7.53
C VAL A 30 22.14 2.95 -7.27
N ALA A 31 21.81 3.97 -6.47
CA ALA A 31 20.46 4.46 -6.34
C ALA A 31 20.16 5.54 -7.38
N VAL A 32 18.91 5.62 -7.82
CA VAL A 32 18.40 6.78 -8.56
C VAL A 32 17.39 7.53 -7.67
N TYR A 33 17.32 8.86 -7.80
CA TYR A 33 16.42 9.66 -6.98
C TYR A 33 15.89 10.91 -7.70
N SER A 34 14.68 11.30 -7.36
CA SER A 34 14.06 12.57 -7.74
C SER A 34 14.25 13.63 -6.66
N ASP A 35 13.81 14.87 -6.93
CA ASP A 35 13.83 15.93 -5.92
C ASP A 35 13.20 15.51 -4.58
N ALA A 36 12.03 14.83 -4.61
CA ALA A 36 11.34 14.41 -3.40
C ALA A 36 12.08 13.31 -2.61
N ASP A 37 12.96 12.56 -3.25
CA ASP A 37 13.70 11.46 -2.65
C ASP A 37 15.17 11.77 -2.34
N ALA A 38 15.63 13.02 -2.51
CA ALA A 38 17.04 13.40 -2.34
C ALA A 38 17.64 12.94 -1.00
N ASN A 39 16.85 12.91 0.06
CA ASN A 39 17.27 12.48 1.39
C ASN A 39 16.69 11.11 1.80
N ALA A 40 16.10 10.34 0.87
CA ALA A 40 15.46 9.07 1.18
C ALA A 40 16.46 7.98 1.61
N ARG A 41 15.99 6.99 2.37
CA ARG A 41 16.83 5.91 2.91
C ARG A 41 17.58 5.15 1.80
N HIS A 42 16.94 4.85 0.68
CA HIS A 42 17.58 4.10 -0.41
C HIS A 42 18.76 4.85 -1.03
N VAL A 43 18.72 6.20 -1.03
CA VAL A 43 19.86 7.06 -1.47
C VAL A 43 21.01 6.93 -0.49
N GLN A 44 20.74 6.87 0.82
CA GLN A 44 21.77 6.79 1.86
C GLN A 44 22.43 5.41 1.95
N VAL A 45 21.72 4.33 1.61
CA VAL A 45 22.29 2.98 1.70
C VAL A 45 23.04 2.54 0.45
N ALA A 46 22.88 3.22 -0.69
CA ALA A 46 23.60 2.94 -1.92
C ALA A 46 25.09 3.34 -1.81
N ASP A 47 25.96 2.76 -2.65
CA ASP A 47 27.36 3.18 -2.75
C ASP A 47 27.49 4.48 -3.55
N GLU A 48 26.66 4.63 -4.59
CA GLU A 48 26.53 5.85 -5.40
C GLU A 48 25.04 6.19 -5.59
N ALA A 49 24.73 7.46 -5.83
CA ALA A 49 23.37 7.90 -6.11
C ALA A 49 23.33 8.95 -7.21
N VAL A 50 22.34 8.87 -8.10
CA VAL A 50 22.20 9.76 -9.26
C VAL A 50 20.84 10.42 -9.28
N TYR A 51 20.82 11.73 -9.39
CA TYR A 51 19.60 12.50 -9.62
C TYR A 51 19.06 12.25 -11.04
N ILE A 52 17.77 11.92 -11.14
CA ILE A 52 17.12 11.56 -12.39
C ILE A 52 15.95 12.48 -12.80
N GLY A 53 15.69 13.57 -12.07
CA GLY A 53 14.69 14.56 -12.47
C GLY A 53 13.75 14.97 -11.34
N ALA A 54 12.73 15.75 -11.70
CA ALA A 54 11.75 16.32 -10.78
C ALA A 54 10.91 15.23 -10.07
N SER A 55 10.18 15.63 -9.03
CA SER A 55 9.38 14.72 -8.21
C SER A 55 8.29 13.96 -8.96
N LYS A 56 7.78 14.53 -10.08
CA LYS A 56 6.78 13.88 -10.91
C LYS A 56 7.34 12.61 -11.56
N VAL A 57 6.63 11.48 -11.43
CA VAL A 57 7.11 10.17 -11.90
C VAL A 57 7.47 10.13 -13.38
N SER A 58 6.70 10.82 -14.25
CA SER A 58 6.96 10.91 -15.69
C SER A 58 8.25 11.65 -16.04
N GLU A 59 8.75 12.47 -15.13
CA GLU A 59 9.97 13.27 -15.30
C GLU A 59 11.19 12.65 -14.61
N SER A 60 11.00 11.53 -13.91
CA SER A 60 12.04 10.84 -13.14
C SER A 60 11.97 9.32 -13.31
N TYR A 61 11.27 8.60 -12.43
CA TYR A 61 11.26 7.13 -12.37
C TYR A 61 10.61 6.43 -13.59
N LEU A 62 9.82 7.15 -14.38
CA LEU A 62 9.27 6.65 -15.65
C LEU A 62 10.05 7.15 -16.87
N SER A 63 11.15 7.90 -16.69
CA SER A 63 12.00 8.36 -17.78
C SER A 63 13.08 7.34 -18.12
N ILE A 64 12.85 6.53 -19.13
CA ILE A 64 13.83 5.54 -19.63
C ILE A 64 15.16 6.22 -19.93
N THR A 65 15.15 7.36 -20.61
CA THR A 65 16.34 8.13 -20.98
C THR A 65 17.18 8.50 -19.76
N ASN A 66 16.54 9.05 -18.70
CA ASN A 66 17.26 9.50 -17.52
C ASN A 66 17.90 8.33 -16.75
N ILE A 67 17.21 7.16 -16.72
CA ILE A 67 17.74 5.96 -16.06
C ILE A 67 18.91 5.37 -16.84
N ILE A 68 18.81 5.26 -18.16
CA ILE A 68 19.93 4.80 -19.02
C ILE A 68 21.15 5.76 -18.92
N GLU A 69 20.92 7.07 -18.88
CA GLU A 69 22.00 8.03 -18.66
C GLU A 69 22.64 7.91 -17.27
N ALA A 70 21.86 7.60 -16.24
CA ALA A 70 22.38 7.32 -14.92
C ALA A 70 23.32 6.11 -14.90
N CYS A 71 22.98 5.02 -15.64
CA CYS A 71 23.89 3.88 -15.85
C CYS A 71 25.18 4.30 -16.54
N LYS A 72 25.09 5.07 -17.61
CA LYS A 72 26.28 5.54 -18.34
C LYS A 72 27.19 6.42 -17.47
N LYS A 73 26.60 7.29 -16.64
CA LYS A 73 27.36 8.17 -15.73
C LYS A 73 28.12 7.42 -14.65
N THR A 74 27.53 6.36 -14.12
CA THR A 74 28.08 5.58 -12.99
C THR A 74 28.90 4.37 -13.45
N GLY A 75 28.78 4.00 -14.72
CA GLY A 75 29.34 2.75 -15.23
C GLY A 75 28.62 1.51 -14.70
N ALA A 76 27.36 1.66 -14.28
CA ALA A 76 26.53 0.49 -13.91
C ALA A 76 26.25 -0.36 -15.15
N ASP A 77 26.51 -1.65 -15.03
CA ASP A 77 26.46 -2.64 -16.12
C ASP A 77 25.23 -3.55 -16.02
N ALA A 78 24.45 -3.41 -14.94
CA ALA A 78 23.15 -4.07 -14.76
C ALA A 78 22.13 -3.14 -14.12
N ILE A 79 20.85 -3.38 -14.41
CA ILE A 79 19.69 -2.69 -13.82
C ILE A 79 18.76 -3.69 -13.16
N HIS A 80 18.43 -3.46 -11.89
CA HIS A 80 17.33 -4.12 -11.21
C HIS A 80 16.12 -3.18 -11.17
N PRO A 81 14.99 -3.53 -11.81
CA PRO A 81 13.83 -2.63 -11.90
C PRO A 81 12.97 -2.61 -10.64
N GLY A 82 13.16 -3.54 -9.70
CA GLY A 82 12.27 -3.75 -8.57
C GLY A 82 10.87 -4.20 -8.98
N TYR A 83 9.84 -3.52 -8.50
CA TYR A 83 8.45 -3.67 -8.93
C TYR A 83 7.78 -2.29 -9.13
N GLY A 84 6.70 -2.23 -9.93
CA GLY A 84 6.09 -0.97 -10.34
C GLY A 84 6.99 -0.17 -11.29
N PHE A 85 6.70 1.09 -11.52
CA PHE A 85 7.39 1.96 -12.47
C PHE A 85 7.65 1.28 -13.83
N LEU A 86 8.92 1.08 -14.18
CA LEU A 86 9.34 0.48 -15.46
C LEU A 86 9.60 -1.03 -15.40
N SER A 87 9.30 -1.70 -14.28
CA SER A 87 9.63 -3.12 -14.12
C SER A 87 8.93 -4.06 -15.11
N GLU A 88 7.77 -3.67 -15.62
CA GLU A 88 6.98 -4.40 -16.63
C GLU A 88 6.86 -3.61 -17.95
N ASN A 89 7.86 -2.76 -18.24
CA ASN A 89 7.86 -1.94 -19.43
C ASN A 89 8.75 -2.56 -20.51
N THR A 90 8.15 -2.95 -21.63
CA THR A 90 8.82 -3.59 -22.76
C THR A 90 9.92 -2.71 -23.36
N ASP A 91 9.64 -1.40 -23.54
CA ASP A 91 10.58 -0.47 -24.16
C ASP A 91 11.80 -0.25 -23.25
N PHE A 92 11.63 -0.28 -21.94
CA PHE A 92 12.73 -0.18 -21.01
C PHE A 92 13.64 -1.40 -21.03
N ALA A 93 13.07 -2.61 -21.03
CA ALA A 93 13.85 -3.83 -21.15
C ALA A 93 14.62 -3.87 -22.48
N GLN A 94 13.98 -3.44 -23.57
CA GLN A 94 14.63 -3.33 -24.88
C GLN A 94 15.74 -2.28 -24.87
N ALA A 95 15.50 -1.10 -24.30
CA ALA A 95 16.50 -0.04 -24.20
C ALA A 95 17.73 -0.47 -23.40
N CYS A 96 17.56 -1.25 -22.33
CA CYS A 96 18.70 -1.84 -21.61
C CYS A 96 19.54 -2.73 -22.53
N SER A 97 18.90 -3.63 -23.27
CA SER A 97 19.58 -4.53 -24.24
C SER A 97 20.31 -3.74 -25.32
N ASP A 98 19.68 -2.74 -25.93
CA ASP A 98 20.25 -1.89 -27.00
C ASP A 98 21.50 -1.11 -26.52
N HIS A 99 21.60 -0.85 -25.23
CA HIS A 99 22.75 -0.16 -24.62
C HIS A 99 23.77 -1.11 -23.97
N GLY A 100 23.59 -2.44 -24.11
CA GLY A 100 24.49 -3.44 -23.51
C GLY A 100 24.42 -3.50 -21.99
N ILE A 101 23.30 -3.08 -21.38
CA ILE A 101 23.05 -3.12 -19.94
C ILE A 101 22.24 -4.36 -19.63
N THR A 102 22.66 -5.17 -18.65
CA THR A 102 21.93 -6.36 -18.24
C THR A 102 20.66 -5.96 -17.48
N PHE A 103 19.49 -6.24 -18.04
CA PHE A 103 18.21 -6.10 -17.35
C PHE A 103 18.00 -7.31 -16.44
N ILE A 104 17.89 -7.10 -15.12
CA ILE A 104 17.67 -8.16 -14.12
C ILE A 104 16.18 -8.46 -14.07
N GLY A 105 15.72 -9.32 -14.97
CA GLY A 105 14.32 -9.67 -15.20
C GLY A 105 14.13 -10.40 -16.50
N PRO A 106 12.88 -10.60 -16.94
CA PRO A 106 12.56 -11.28 -18.19
C PRO A 106 12.93 -10.43 -19.42
N ASN A 107 12.95 -11.08 -20.60
CA ASN A 107 13.16 -10.40 -21.86
C ASN A 107 11.94 -9.55 -22.27
N ALA A 108 12.15 -8.60 -23.20
CA ALA A 108 11.10 -7.70 -23.67
C ALA A 108 9.89 -8.43 -24.30
N ALA A 109 10.12 -9.58 -24.96
CA ALA A 109 9.05 -10.36 -25.57
C ALA A 109 8.11 -10.98 -24.53
N ALA A 110 8.66 -11.54 -23.44
CA ALA A 110 7.87 -12.08 -22.34
C ALA A 110 7.06 -10.98 -21.63
N ILE A 111 7.66 -9.81 -21.40
CA ILE A 111 6.96 -8.66 -20.83
C ILE A 111 5.80 -8.23 -21.74
N HIS A 112 6.04 -8.10 -23.02
CA HIS A 112 5.02 -7.72 -24.00
C HIS A 112 3.84 -8.71 -24.04
N LEU A 113 4.16 -10.01 -24.15
CA LEU A 113 3.16 -11.08 -24.22
C LEU A 113 2.28 -11.10 -22.95
N MET A 114 2.89 -11.09 -21.80
CA MET A 114 2.19 -11.19 -20.51
C MET A 114 1.52 -9.88 -20.08
N GLY A 115 1.96 -8.75 -20.59
CA GLY A 115 1.36 -7.43 -20.35
C GLY A 115 -0.02 -7.24 -21.01
N SER A 116 -0.37 -8.03 -22.01
CA SER A 116 -1.70 -8.06 -22.63
C SER A 116 -2.52 -9.23 -22.09
N LYS A 117 -3.64 -8.95 -21.40
CA LYS A 117 -4.53 -9.99 -20.88
C LYS A 117 -5.09 -10.90 -21.97
N ARG A 118 -5.32 -10.35 -23.17
CA ARG A 118 -5.79 -11.13 -24.33
C ARG A 118 -4.70 -12.05 -24.84
N LEU A 119 -3.52 -11.53 -25.15
CA LEU A 119 -2.41 -12.33 -25.68
C LEU A 119 -1.94 -13.38 -24.68
N SER A 120 -1.81 -13.00 -23.42
CA SER A 120 -1.43 -13.94 -22.35
C SER A 120 -2.45 -15.07 -22.23
N LYS A 121 -3.75 -14.77 -22.24
CA LYS A 121 -4.80 -15.78 -22.16
C LYS A 121 -4.77 -16.76 -23.34
N ILE A 122 -4.58 -16.28 -24.57
CA ILE A 122 -4.42 -17.14 -25.76
C ILE A 122 -3.20 -18.08 -25.57
N ALA A 123 -2.05 -17.53 -25.18
CA ALA A 123 -0.85 -18.32 -24.93
C ALA A 123 -1.05 -19.36 -23.83
N MET A 124 -1.79 -19.01 -22.75
CA MET A 124 -2.10 -19.93 -21.66
C MET A 124 -3.02 -21.08 -22.10
N ILE A 125 -4.04 -20.80 -22.92
CA ILE A 125 -4.92 -21.84 -23.48
C ILE A 125 -4.09 -22.80 -24.34
N GLU A 126 -3.21 -22.29 -25.21
CA GLU A 126 -2.32 -23.10 -26.05
C GLU A 126 -1.33 -23.93 -25.21
N ALA A 127 -0.89 -23.41 -24.08
CA ALA A 127 -0.01 -24.12 -23.15
C ALA A 127 -0.75 -25.11 -22.22
N GLY A 128 -2.09 -25.22 -22.34
CA GLY A 128 -2.91 -26.10 -21.50
C GLY A 128 -3.09 -25.63 -20.05
N VAL A 129 -2.82 -24.34 -19.77
CA VAL A 129 -3.08 -23.74 -18.46
C VAL A 129 -4.58 -23.47 -18.29
N PRO A 130 -5.21 -23.86 -17.18
CA PRO A 130 -6.62 -23.61 -16.96
C PRO A 130 -6.96 -22.11 -17.00
N CYS A 131 -7.87 -21.71 -17.89
CA CYS A 131 -8.33 -20.33 -18.04
C CYS A 131 -9.82 -20.22 -17.79
N VAL A 132 -10.28 -19.10 -17.25
CA VAL A 132 -11.72 -18.82 -17.11
C VAL A 132 -12.35 -18.85 -18.50
N PRO A 133 -13.45 -19.61 -18.73
CA PRO A 133 -14.17 -19.60 -19.99
C PRO A 133 -14.59 -18.18 -20.39
N GLY A 134 -14.31 -17.78 -21.62
CA GLY A 134 -14.55 -16.41 -22.03
C GLY A 134 -14.38 -16.17 -23.53
N TYR A 135 -14.26 -14.91 -23.90
CA TYR A 135 -13.96 -14.45 -25.25
C TYR A 135 -12.69 -13.58 -25.23
N GLU A 136 -11.68 -14.01 -25.95
CA GLU A 136 -10.36 -13.38 -26.14
C GLU A 136 -10.04 -13.10 -27.62
N GLY A 137 -11.06 -13.09 -28.49
CA GLY A 137 -10.90 -12.84 -29.92
C GLY A 137 -10.54 -11.38 -30.25
N ASP A 138 -10.11 -11.14 -31.48
CA ASP A 138 -9.69 -9.83 -32.01
C ASP A 138 -10.87 -8.94 -32.44
N ARG A 139 -12.07 -9.53 -32.63
CA ARG A 139 -13.24 -8.77 -33.02
C ARG A 139 -13.84 -8.06 -31.82
N GLN A 140 -13.82 -6.72 -31.88
CA GLN A 140 -14.10 -5.85 -30.72
C GLN A 140 -15.40 -5.00 -30.90
N ASP A 141 -16.27 -5.31 -31.87
CA ASP A 141 -17.58 -4.64 -32.01
C ASP A 141 -18.45 -4.91 -30.77
N ILE A 142 -19.08 -3.89 -30.22
CA ILE A 142 -19.88 -3.99 -28.97
C ILE A 142 -21.02 -5.01 -29.14
N GLU A 143 -21.68 -5.01 -30.29
CA GLU A 143 -22.77 -5.94 -30.63
C GLU A 143 -22.26 -7.38 -30.64
N TYR A 144 -21.08 -7.59 -31.23
CA TYR A 144 -20.46 -8.92 -31.29
C TYR A 144 -20.00 -9.38 -29.90
N LEU A 145 -19.41 -8.49 -29.12
CA LEU A 145 -19.04 -8.77 -27.74
C LEU A 145 -20.27 -9.15 -26.90
N ALA A 146 -21.40 -8.47 -27.11
CA ALA A 146 -22.65 -8.79 -26.43
C ALA A 146 -23.18 -10.19 -26.82
N GLU A 147 -23.08 -10.59 -28.12
CA GLU A 147 -23.41 -11.94 -28.55
C GLU A 147 -22.53 -13.02 -27.91
N GLN A 148 -21.24 -12.76 -27.76
CA GLN A 148 -20.32 -13.68 -27.08
C GLN A 148 -20.64 -13.79 -25.57
N ALA A 149 -20.93 -12.66 -24.92
CA ALA A 149 -21.33 -12.61 -23.52
C ALA A 149 -22.58 -13.45 -23.24
N GLU A 150 -23.61 -13.41 -24.11
CA GLU A 150 -24.80 -14.26 -23.99
C GLU A 150 -24.47 -15.76 -24.08
N LYS A 151 -23.49 -16.14 -24.90
CA LYS A 151 -23.04 -17.54 -25.01
C LYS A 151 -22.29 -18.00 -23.78
N ILE A 152 -21.49 -17.12 -23.16
CA ILE A 152 -20.74 -17.40 -21.92
C ILE A 152 -21.72 -17.53 -20.75
N GLY A 153 -22.78 -16.72 -20.72
CA GLY A 153 -23.80 -16.67 -19.69
C GLY A 153 -23.35 -15.90 -18.44
N PHE A 154 -24.37 -15.46 -17.68
CA PHE A 154 -24.19 -14.60 -16.51
C PHE A 154 -24.03 -15.40 -15.20
N PRO A 155 -23.41 -14.81 -14.15
CA PRO A 155 -22.71 -13.53 -14.17
C PRO A 155 -21.39 -13.61 -14.95
N LEU A 156 -20.98 -12.48 -15.54
CA LEU A 156 -19.72 -12.37 -16.28
C LEU A 156 -18.93 -11.13 -15.86
N MET A 157 -17.63 -11.15 -16.17
CA MET A 157 -16.70 -10.05 -15.94
C MET A 157 -16.26 -9.47 -17.27
N VAL A 158 -16.48 -8.17 -17.48
CA VAL A 158 -15.89 -7.39 -18.56
C VAL A 158 -14.58 -6.78 -18.05
N LYS A 159 -13.48 -6.95 -18.79
CA LYS A 159 -12.14 -6.46 -18.39
C LYS A 159 -11.47 -5.74 -19.56
N ALA A 160 -10.75 -4.65 -19.27
CA ALA A 160 -9.79 -4.08 -20.21
C ALA A 160 -8.64 -5.08 -20.45
N SER A 161 -8.22 -5.26 -21.72
CA SER A 161 -7.09 -6.12 -22.10
C SER A 161 -5.76 -5.54 -21.57
N ALA A 162 -5.60 -4.22 -21.62
CA ALA A 162 -4.43 -3.52 -21.11
C ALA A 162 -4.62 -3.08 -19.66
N GLY A 163 -3.52 -2.95 -18.91
CA GLY A 163 -3.49 -2.41 -17.55
C GLY A 163 -3.79 -3.43 -16.46
N GLY A 164 -3.74 -2.98 -15.20
CA GLY A 164 -3.88 -3.78 -13.98
C GLY A 164 -4.60 -3.02 -12.86
N GLY A 165 -4.59 -3.60 -11.63
CA GLY A 165 -5.18 -2.96 -10.45
C GLY A 165 -6.70 -2.82 -10.47
N GLY A 166 -7.41 -3.66 -11.25
CA GLY A 166 -8.89 -3.69 -11.30
C GLY A 166 -9.54 -2.53 -12.07
N ARG A 167 -8.78 -1.63 -12.68
CA ARG A 167 -9.34 -0.57 -13.54
C ARG A 167 -9.91 -1.16 -14.82
N GLY A 168 -11.09 -0.66 -15.25
CA GLY A 168 -11.78 -1.16 -16.44
C GLY A 168 -12.39 -2.55 -16.26
N MET A 169 -12.61 -3.00 -15.02
CA MET A 169 -13.28 -4.27 -14.70
C MET A 169 -14.70 -4.01 -14.22
N ARG A 170 -15.68 -4.78 -14.78
CA ARG A 170 -17.09 -4.67 -14.41
C ARG A 170 -17.74 -6.04 -14.31
N LEU A 171 -18.32 -6.32 -13.16
CA LEU A 171 -19.15 -7.49 -12.95
C LEU A 171 -20.57 -7.20 -13.48
N VAL A 172 -21.04 -8.05 -14.38
CA VAL A 172 -22.36 -7.95 -15.01
C VAL A 172 -23.19 -9.15 -14.60
N HIS A 173 -24.30 -8.92 -13.89
CA HIS A 173 -25.14 -9.97 -13.35
C HIS A 173 -26.20 -10.44 -14.33
N GLN A 174 -26.63 -9.60 -15.25
CA GLN A 174 -27.73 -9.87 -16.18
C GLN A 174 -27.55 -9.15 -17.52
N SER A 175 -28.18 -9.68 -18.55
CA SER A 175 -28.09 -9.18 -19.93
C SER A 175 -28.49 -7.71 -20.09
N ALA A 176 -29.47 -7.24 -19.29
CA ALA A 176 -29.95 -5.86 -19.36
C ALA A 176 -28.86 -4.81 -19.09
N ASP A 177 -27.84 -5.13 -18.27
CA ASP A 177 -26.79 -4.21 -17.85
C ASP A 177 -25.57 -4.28 -18.78
N LEU A 178 -25.51 -5.25 -19.69
CA LEU A 178 -24.32 -5.62 -20.45
C LEU A 178 -23.83 -4.51 -21.38
N LEU A 179 -24.73 -3.93 -22.19
CA LEU A 179 -24.35 -2.94 -23.21
C LEU A 179 -23.78 -1.68 -22.58
N GLU A 180 -24.32 -1.23 -21.46
CA GLU A 180 -23.81 -0.07 -20.72
C GLU A 180 -22.44 -0.39 -20.10
N ALA A 181 -22.30 -1.59 -19.52
CA ALA A 181 -21.05 -2.06 -18.94
C ALA A 181 -19.91 -2.13 -19.98
N LEU A 182 -20.18 -2.66 -21.19
CA LEU A 182 -19.23 -2.74 -22.27
C LEU A 182 -18.77 -1.34 -22.76
N LYS A 183 -19.72 -0.40 -22.96
CA LYS A 183 -19.40 0.96 -23.39
C LYS A 183 -18.57 1.71 -22.34
N THR A 184 -18.94 1.58 -21.09
CA THR A 184 -18.24 2.25 -19.99
C THR A 184 -16.84 1.64 -19.77
N ALA A 185 -16.72 0.31 -19.77
CA ALA A 185 -15.43 -0.35 -19.65
C ALA A 185 -14.47 0.04 -20.77
N ARG A 186 -14.97 0.15 -22.02
CA ARG A 186 -14.17 0.60 -23.18
C ARG A 186 -13.68 2.03 -23.00
N SER A 187 -14.58 2.96 -22.67
CA SER A 187 -14.21 4.36 -22.46
C SER A 187 -13.18 4.53 -21.34
N GLU A 188 -13.34 3.80 -20.24
CA GLU A 188 -12.36 3.80 -19.15
C GLU A 188 -11.00 3.22 -19.59
N ALA A 189 -11.01 2.14 -20.38
CA ALA A 189 -9.80 1.52 -20.90
C ALA A 189 -9.04 2.44 -21.86
N GLU A 190 -9.75 3.08 -22.80
CA GLU A 190 -9.17 4.07 -23.71
C GLU A 190 -8.55 5.25 -22.97
N ASN A 191 -9.26 5.81 -21.98
CA ASN A 191 -8.78 6.94 -21.19
C ASN A 191 -7.59 6.58 -20.30
N ALA A 192 -7.59 5.38 -19.69
CA ALA A 192 -6.57 4.99 -18.72
C ALA A 192 -5.33 4.37 -19.35
N PHE A 193 -5.50 3.64 -20.49
CA PHE A 193 -4.46 2.79 -21.05
C PHE A 193 -4.20 3.06 -22.54
N GLY A 194 -4.96 3.95 -23.18
CA GLY A 194 -4.84 4.24 -24.61
C GLY A 194 -5.36 3.15 -25.54
N SER A 195 -6.02 2.10 -25.00
CA SER A 195 -6.60 0.99 -25.77
C SER A 195 -7.98 0.64 -25.23
N GLY A 196 -8.98 0.55 -26.12
CA GLY A 196 -10.35 0.13 -25.79
C GLY A 196 -10.61 -1.37 -25.96
N GLU A 197 -9.57 -2.20 -26.09
CA GLU A 197 -9.69 -3.64 -26.21
C GLU A 197 -10.23 -4.28 -24.94
N LEU A 198 -11.27 -5.11 -25.05
CA LEU A 198 -11.93 -5.79 -23.94
C LEU A 198 -11.83 -7.31 -24.07
N ILE A 199 -11.82 -7.98 -22.93
CA ILE A 199 -12.07 -9.42 -22.79
C ILE A 199 -13.31 -9.63 -21.93
N ILE A 200 -14.02 -10.73 -22.17
CA ILE A 200 -15.23 -11.12 -21.42
C ILE A 200 -15.02 -12.52 -20.87
N GLU A 201 -15.29 -12.70 -19.59
CA GLU A 201 -15.08 -13.98 -18.92
C GLU A 201 -16.25 -14.32 -18.01
N LYS A 202 -16.48 -15.60 -17.79
CA LYS A 202 -17.39 -16.07 -16.73
C LYS A 202 -16.90 -15.49 -15.39
N ALA A 203 -17.80 -14.97 -14.56
CA ALA A 203 -17.39 -14.46 -13.27
C ALA A 203 -17.17 -15.61 -12.28
N VAL A 204 -15.99 -15.65 -11.66
CA VAL A 204 -15.72 -16.51 -10.50
C VAL A 204 -16.10 -15.69 -9.26
N ILE A 205 -17.08 -16.14 -8.51
CA ILE A 205 -17.66 -15.36 -7.40
C ILE A 205 -16.94 -15.68 -6.10
N ALA A 206 -16.49 -14.63 -5.41
CA ALA A 206 -15.78 -14.71 -4.14
C ALA A 206 -14.65 -15.78 -4.12
N PRO A 207 -13.77 -15.80 -5.14
CA PRO A 207 -12.68 -16.76 -5.18
C PRO A 207 -11.62 -16.43 -4.12
N ARG A 208 -10.70 -17.37 -3.91
CA ARG A 208 -9.39 -17.03 -3.37
C ARG A 208 -8.50 -16.52 -4.48
N HIS A 209 -7.62 -15.59 -4.13
CA HIS A 209 -6.54 -15.13 -4.99
C HIS A 209 -5.27 -15.86 -4.55
N VAL A 210 -4.89 -16.88 -5.29
CA VAL A 210 -3.70 -17.69 -5.03
C VAL A 210 -2.71 -17.50 -6.15
N GLU A 211 -1.46 -17.30 -5.81
CA GLU A 211 -0.40 -17.06 -6.79
C GLU A 211 0.78 -18.00 -6.57
N ILE A 212 1.44 -18.35 -7.67
CA ILE A 212 2.60 -19.24 -7.67
C ILE A 212 3.85 -18.45 -8.06
N GLN A 213 4.87 -18.47 -7.20
CA GLN A 213 6.18 -17.94 -7.53
C GLN A 213 6.89 -18.87 -8.50
N VAL A 214 7.31 -18.38 -9.64
CA VAL A 214 8.12 -19.13 -10.61
C VAL A 214 9.50 -18.51 -10.79
N PHE A 215 10.45 -19.33 -11.18
CA PHE A 215 11.78 -18.91 -11.62
C PHE A 215 12.15 -19.67 -12.90
N GLY A 216 12.72 -18.95 -13.87
CA GLY A 216 13.34 -19.52 -15.06
C GLY A 216 14.78 -19.02 -15.22
N ASP A 217 15.67 -19.84 -15.78
CA ASP A 217 17.02 -19.44 -16.16
C ASP A 217 17.21 -19.40 -17.69
N THR A 218 18.38 -18.93 -18.12
CA THR A 218 18.74 -18.88 -19.54
C THR A 218 19.10 -20.25 -20.15
N HIS A 219 19.07 -21.32 -19.36
CA HIS A 219 19.41 -22.69 -19.75
C HIS A 219 18.17 -23.57 -19.94
N GLY A 220 16.96 -22.99 -19.76
CA GLY A 220 15.68 -23.69 -19.92
C GLY A 220 15.24 -24.47 -18.70
N ASN A 221 15.82 -24.20 -17.52
CA ASN A 221 15.34 -24.76 -16.27
C ASN A 221 14.25 -23.86 -15.67
N TYR A 222 13.21 -24.49 -15.15
CA TYR A 222 12.07 -23.81 -14.51
C TYR A 222 11.70 -24.52 -13.22
N VAL A 223 11.43 -23.73 -12.19
CA VAL A 223 10.91 -24.21 -10.90
C VAL A 223 9.78 -23.33 -10.41
N TYR A 224 8.92 -23.87 -9.55
CA TYR A 224 7.98 -23.09 -8.75
C TYR A 224 8.35 -23.13 -7.27
N LEU A 225 8.25 -21.99 -6.60
CA LEU A 225 8.62 -21.79 -5.19
C LEU A 225 7.38 -21.67 -4.30
N PHE A 226 6.47 -22.60 -4.51
CA PHE A 226 5.20 -22.71 -3.79
C PHE A 226 4.26 -21.53 -4.03
N GLU A 227 3.14 -21.53 -3.26
CA GLU A 227 2.06 -20.58 -3.39
C GLU A 227 2.06 -19.52 -2.28
N ARG A 228 1.39 -18.39 -2.60
CA ARG A 228 0.93 -17.38 -1.65
C ARG A 228 -0.57 -17.20 -1.80
N ASP A 229 -1.26 -16.97 -0.68
CA ASP A 229 -2.66 -16.54 -0.65
C ASP A 229 -2.72 -15.02 -0.45
N CYS A 230 -3.29 -14.32 -1.42
CA CYS A 230 -3.45 -12.88 -1.43
C CYS A 230 -4.94 -12.47 -1.45
N SER A 231 -5.81 -13.29 -0.85
CA SER A 231 -7.27 -13.10 -0.90
C SER A 231 -7.74 -11.90 -0.10
N ILE A 232 -7.02 -11.49 0.94
CA ILE A 232 -7.41 -10.33 1.75
C ILE A 232 -7.00 -9.05 1.03
N GLN A 233 -7.95 -8.45 0.32
CA GLN A 233 -7.74 -7.28 -0.53
C GLN A 233 -8.81 -6.22 -0.28
N ARG A 234 -8.45 -4.96 -0.54
CA ARG A 234 -9.37 -3.84 -0.59
C ARG A 234 -9.33 -3.20 -1.99
N ARG A 235 -10.45 -3.20 -2.70
CA ARG A 235 -10.53 -2.65 -4.08
C ARG A 235 -9.42 -3.19 -4.99
N HIS A 236 -9.19 -4.50 -4.97
CA HIS A 236 -8.12 -5.21 -5.70
C HIS A 236 -6.68 -4.88 -5.28
N GLN A 237 -6.49 -4.15 -4.18
CA GLN A 237 -5.19 -3.93 -3.57
C GLN A 237 -4.98 -4.97 -2.47
N LYS A 238 -3.92 -5.76 -2.57
CA LYS A 238 -3.53 -6.76 -1.56
C LYS A 238 -3.18 -6.06 -0.25
N VAL A 239 -3.62 -6.61 0.87
CA VAL A 239 -3.44 -6.03 2.22
C VAL A 239 -2.73 -7.00 3.15
N VAL A 240 -3.10 -8.29 3.07
CA VAL A 240 -2.46 -9.39 3.80
C VAL A 240 -2.14 -10.49 2.81
N GLU A 241 -0.92 -10.97 2.87
CA GLU A 241 -0.42 -12.06 2.06
C GLU A 241 0.17 -13.16 2.96
N GLU A 242 -0.12 -14.43 2.67
CA GLU A 242 0.40 -15.54 3.45
C GLU A 242 0.91 -16.69 2.60
N ALA A 243 1.90 -17.39 3.12
CA ALA A 243 2.46 -18.60 2.54
C ALA A 243 2.73 -19.65 3.65
N PRO A 244 2.30 -20.90 3.44
CA PRO A 244 1.48 -21.41 2.35
C PRO A 244 -0.01 -21.00 2.48
N CYS A 245 -0.77 -21.16 1.39
CA CYS A 245 -2.22 -20.93 1.39
C CYS A 245 -2.93 -21.93 2.33
N PRO A 246 -3.87 -21.46 3.20
CA PRO A 246 -4.51 -22.30 4.22
C PRO A 246 -5.28 -23.51 3.70
N VAL A 247 -5.81 -23.41 2.48
CA VAL A 247 -6.64 -24.49 1.86
C VAL A 247 -5.87 -25.37 0.89
N MET A 248 -4.56 -25.16 0.76
CA MET A 248 -3.73 -25.86 -0.21
C MET A 248 -3.42 -27.30 0.20
N THR A 249 -3.81 -28.25 -0.64
CA THR A 249 -3.38 -29.65 -0.51
C THR A 249 -2.11 -29.92 -1.32
N PRO A 250 -1.36 -30.98 -1.03
CA PRO A 250 -0.17 -31.34 -1.83
C PRO A 250 -0.49 -31.53 -3.32
N GLU A 251 -1.64 -32.14 -3.64
CA GLU A 251 -2.10 -32.42 -5.01
C GLU A 251 -2.44 -31.12 -5.74
N LEU A 252 -3.21 -30.21 -5.10
CA LEU A 252 -3.56 -28.92 -5.67
C LEU A 252 -2.32 -28.05 -5.87
N ARG A 253 -1.39 -28.05 -4.92
CA ARG A 253 -0.09 -27.36 -5.03
C ARG A 253 0.69 -27.83 -6.23
N GLN A 254 0.77 -29.14 -6.44
CA GLN A 254 1.46 -29.70 -7.59
C GLN A 254 0.80 -29.27 -8.90
N GLN A 255 -0.52 -29.38 -9.00
CA GLN A 255 -1.28 -29.01 -10.22
C GLN A 255 -1.10 -27.52 -10.56
N MET A 256 -1.25 -26.63 -9.57
CA MET A 256 -1.06 -25.19 -9.76
C MET A 256 0.40 -24.84 -10.08
N GLY A 257 1.36 -25.50 -9.41
CA GLY A 257 2.78 -25.34 -9.66
C GLY A 257 3.18 -25.75 -11.08
N GLU A 258 2.71 -26.89 -11.55
CA GLU A 258 2.95 -27.38 -12.92
C GLU A 258 2.30 -26.45 -13.96
N ALA A 259 1.08 -25.95 -13.72
CA ALA A 259 0.43 -24.97 -14.56
C ALA A 259 1.21 -23.65 -14.62
N ALA A 260 1.75 -23.19 -13.51
CA ALA A 260 2.58 -21.98 -13.46
C ALA A 260 3.92 -22.15 -14.21
N VAL A 261 4.55 -23.32 -14.09
CA VAL A 261 5.76 -23.67 -14.90
C VAL A 261 5.42 -23.76 -16.37
N ALA A 262 4.27 -24.30 -16.75
CA ALA A 262 3.81 -24.32 -18.15
C ALA A 262 3.63 -22.89 -18.70
N ALA A 263 3.04 -22.00 -17.89
CA ALA A 263 2.90 -20.58 -18.24
C ALA A 263 4.26 -19.89 -18.46
N ALA A 264 5.23 -20.12 -17.57
CA ALA A 264 6.58 -19.56 -17.69
C ALA A 264 7.30 -20.09 -18.96
N LYS A 265 7.16 -21.38 -19.25
CA LYS A 265 7.73 -21.98 -20.47
C LYS A 265 7.11 -21.42 -21.76
N ALA A 266 5.82 -21.14 -21.76
CA ALA A 266 5.12 -20.62 -22.95
C ALA A 266 5.63 -19.25 -23.40
N CYS A 267 6.35 -18.51 -22.56
CA CYS A 267 6.92 -17.20 -22.89
C CYS A 267 8.45 -17.14 -22.73
N ASP A 268 9.15 -18.28 -22.65
CA ASP A 268 10.60 -18.35 -22.42
C ASP A 268 11.06 -17.44 -21.26
N TYR A 269 10.35 -17.55 -20.12
CA TYR A 269 10.49 -16.65 -18.98
C TYR A 269 11.85 -16.80 -18.31
N ILE A 270 12.48 -15.67 -17.96
CA ILE A 270 13.77 -15.63 -17.25
C ILE A 270 13.61 -14.76 -16.00
N GLY A 271 14.20 -15.20 -14.90
CA GLY A 271 14.16 -14.51 -13.62
C GLY A 271 12.93 -14.86 -12.77
N ALA A 272 12.63 -14.00 -11.80
CA ALA A 272 11.49 -14.13 -10.90
C ALA A 272 10.20 -13.68 -11.58
N GLY A 273 9.18 -14.51 -11.60
CA GLY A 273 7.83 -14.20 -12.05
C GLY A 273 6.78 -14.80 -11.13
N THR A 274 5.56 -14.30 -11.24
CA THR A 274 4.45 -14.80 -10.43
C THR A 274 3.24 -15.02 -11.32
N VAL A 275 2.69 -16.24 -11.27
CA VAL A 275 1.46 -16.60 -11.98
C VAL A 275 0.29 -16.55 -10.99
N GLU A 276 -0.63 -15.65 -11.22
CA GLU A 276 -1.82 -15.44 -10.39
C GLU A 276 -2.99 -16.27 -10.87
N PHE A 277 -3.70 -16.90 -9.93
CA PHE A 277 -4.87 -17.73 -10.18
C PHE A 277 -6.06 -17.33 -9.29
N LEU A 278 -7.25 -17.51 -9.82
CA LEU A 278 -8.48 -17.54 -9.05
C LEU A 278 -8.78 -19.00 -8.66
N LEU A 279 -8.81 -19.27 -7.37
CA LEU A 279 -9.19 -20.60 -6.83
C LEU A 279 -10.61 -20.50 -6.30
N ASP A 280 -11.51 -21.32 -6.85
CA ASP A 280 -12.90 -21.37 -6.42
C ASP A 280 -13.12 -22.31 -5.23
N GLN A 281 -14.37 -22.34 -4.71
CA GLN A 281 -14.72 -23.16 -3.56
C GLN A 281 -14.75 -24.67 -3.88
N SER A 282 -14.80 -25.06 -5.15
CA SER A 282 -14.75 -26.48 -5.58
C SER A 282 -13.34 -27.02 -5.66
N GLY A 283 -12.33 -26.13 -5.59
CA GLY A 283 -10.93 -26.47 -5.78
C GLY A 283 -10.47 -26.35 -7.24
N GLU A 284 -11.31 -25.86 -8.14
CA GLU A 284 -10.90 -25.51 -9.50
C GLU A 284 -10.18 -24.17 -9.50
N PHE A 285 -9.12 -24.05 -10.31
CA PHE A 285 -8.33 -22.84 -10.40
C PHE A 285 -8.19 -22.37 -11.85
N TYR A 286 -8.09 -21.07 -12.02
CA TYR A 286 -8.05 -20.42 -13.33
C TYR A 286 -7.00 -19.34 -13.37
N PHE A 287 -6.22 -19.30 -14.44
CA PHE A 287 -5.25 -18.26 -14.71
C PHE A 287 -5.92 -16.88 -14.73
N LEU A 288 -5.33 -15.94 -14.00
CA LEU A 288 -5.74 -14.56 -13.95
C LEU A 288 -4.78 -13.66 -14.75
N GLU A 289 -3.50 -13.66 -14.37
CA GLU A 289 -2.43 -12.91 -15.02
C GLU A 289 -1.06 -13.45 -14.59
N MET A 290 -0.01 -13.03 -15.31
CA MET A 290 1.37 -13.27 -14.91
C MET A 290 2.08 -11.94 -14.71
N ASN A 291 2.58 -11.71 -13.50
CA ASN A 291 3.42 -10.56 -13.19
C ASN A 291 4.88 -10.88 -13.55
N THR A 292 5.42 -10.10 -14.48
CA THR A 292 6.75 -10.33 -15.07
C THR A 292 7.87 -9.64 -14.27
N ARG A 293 7.80 -9.71 -12.96
CA ARG A 293 8.69 -9.05 -12.00
C ARG A 293 8.69 -9.74 -10.65
N LEU A 294 9.58 -9.30 -9.77
CA LEU A 294 9.49 -9.64 -8.36
C LEU A 294 8.23 -9.03 -7.75
N GLN A 295 7.51 -9.78 -6.92
CA GLN A 295 6.30 -9.30 -6.23
C GLN A 295 6.64 -8.56 -4.93
N VAL A 296 5.72 -7.70 -4.47
CA VAL A 296 5.82 -7.01 -3.18
C VAL A 296 5.93 -8.04 -2.06
N GLU A 297 5.10 -9.06 -2.11
CA GLU A 297 4.91 -10.13 -1.13
C GLU A 297 5.91 -11.31 -1.24
N HIS A 298 6.99 -11.16 -2.01
CA HIS A 298 8.04 -12.19 -2.09
C HIS A 298 8.64 -12.59 -0.72
N PRO A 299 8.68 -11.72 0.31
CA PRO A 299 9.26 -12.09 1.60
C PRO A 299 8.59 -13.27 2.29
N VAL A 300 7.27 -13.51 2.10
CA VAL A 300 6.63 -14.68 2.72
C VAL A 300 7.13 -15.98 2.11
N THR A 301 7.40 -15.99 0.80
CA THR A 301 8.05 -17.14 0.13
C THR A 301 9.47 -17.34 0.64
N GLU A 302 10.26 -16.27 0.77
CA GLU A 302 11.62 -16.33 1.30
C GLU A 302 11.65 -16.94 2.71
N MET A 303 10.71 -16.52 3.58
CA MET A 303 10.69 -16.99 4.97
C MET A 303 10.31 -18.46 5.11
N ILE A 304 9.46 -19.02 4.24
CA ILE A 304 9.09 -20.44 4.31
C ILE A 304 10.04 -21.36 3.58
N THR A 305 10.84 -20.82 2.63
CA THR A 305 11.80 -21.60 1.84
C THR A 305 13.23 -21.45 2.31
N GLY A 306 13.54 -20.35 3.03
CA GLY A 306 14.90 -20.00 3.42
C GLY A 306 15.76 -19.45 2.27
N LEU A 307 15.13 -19.06 1.15
CA LEU A 307 15.81 -18.55 -0.05
C LEU A 307 15.80 -17.02 -0.07
N ASP A 308 16.77 -16.41 -0.77
CA ASP A 308 16.75 -15.00 -1.14
C ASP A 308 16.44 -14.89 -2.65
N LEU A 309 15.25 -14.39 -2.98
CA LEU A 309 14.80 -14.33 -4.38
C LEU A 309 15.53 -13.24 -5.18
N VAL A 310 16.03 -12.19 -4.54
CA VAL A 310 16.88 -11.19 -5.20
C VAL A 310 18.26 -11.79 -5.51
N GLU A 311 18.82 -12.60 -4.62
CA GLU A 311 20.04 -13.35 -4.93
C GLU A 311 19.84 -14.23 -6.17
N TRP A 312 18.73 -14.96 -6.25
CA TRP A 312 18.43 -15.78 -7.41
C TRP A 312 18.28 -14.96 -8.69
N GLN A 313 17.65 -13.78 -8.63
CA GLN A 313 17.56 -12.89 -9.78
C GLN A 313 18.94 -12.42 -10.26
N LEU A 314 19.83 -12.06 -9.35
CA LEU A 314 21.19 -11.63 -9.67
C LEU A 314 22.01 -12.78 -10.30
N ARG A 315 21.95 -14.00 -9.74
CA ARG A 315 22.63 -15.18 -10.27
C ARG A 315 22.15 -15.54 -11.69
N VAL A 316 20.85 -15.60 -11.89
CA VAL A 316 20.25 -15.90 -13.20
C VAL A 316 20.64 -14.84 -14.24
N ALA A 317 20.62 -13.55 -13.87
CA ALA A 317 21.03 -12.46 -14.75
C ALA A 317 22.53 -12.52 -15.09
N ASP A 318 23.39 -13.00 -14.17
CA ASP A 318 24.81 -13.26 -14.44
C ASP A 318 25.02 -14.50 -15.35
N GLY A 319 23.96 -15.26 -15.62
CA GLY A 319 23.95 -16.43 -16.51
C GLY A 319 24.20 -17.76 -15.81
N GLU A 320 24.08 -17.80 -14.49
CA GLU A 320 24.12 -19.03 -13.71
C GLU A 320 22.84 -19.85 -13.95
N THR A 321 22.93 -21.17 -13.76
CA THR A 321 21.75 -22.05 -13.65
C THR A 321 21.04 -21.80 -12.33
N LEU A 322 19.74 -22.17 -12.26
CA LEU A 322 19.01 -22.13 -11.00
C LEU A 322 19.76 -22.90 -9.91
N PRO A 323 19.88 -22.31 -8.69
CA PRO A 323 20.64 -22.93 -7.59
C PRO A 323 20.09 -24.28 -7.11
N LEU A 324 18.77 -24.51 -7.24
CA LEU A 324 18.07 -25.72 -6.81
C LEU A 324 17.11 -26.21 -7.89
N GLN A 325 16.95 -27.54 -7.93
CA GLN A 325 15.92 -28.20 -8.76
C GLN A 325 14.61 -28.34 -7.97
N GLN A 326 13.49 -28.59 -8.64
CA GLN A 326 12.17 -28.66 -8.02
C GLN A 326 12.10 -29.64 -6.82
N HIS A 327 12.75 -30.78 -6.92
CA HIS A 327 12.71 -31.81 -5.87
C HIS A 327 13.58 -31.49 -4.64
N GLU A 328 14.45 -30.49 -4.74
CA GLU A 328 15.32 -30.02 -3.64
C GLU A 328 14.66 -28.89 -2.84
N LEU A 329 13.61 -28.30 -3.38
CA LEU A 329 12.87 -27.21 -2.73
C LEU A 329 12.03 -27.75 -1.56
N THR A 330 12.12 -27.08 -0.43
CA THR A 330 11.38 -27.43 0.79
C THR A 330 10.57 -26.25 1.30
N LEU A 331 9.44 -26.55 1.91
CA LEU A 331 8.55 -25.59 2.55
C LEU A 331 8.52 -25.89 4.04
N ASN A 332 8.80 -24.88 4.88
CA ASN A 332 8.82 -25.02 6.32
C ASN A 332 8.03 -23.90 7.00
N GLY A 333 7.15 -24.25 7.93
CA GLY A 333 6.40 -23.30 8.74
C GLY A 333 5.38 -22.50 7.92
N HIS A 334 5.11 -21.28 8.38
CA HIS A 334 4.12 -20.36 7.82
C HIS A 334 4.60 -18.92 7.97
N ALA A 335 4.47 -18.12 6.93
CA ALA A 335 4.79 -16.70 6.96
C ALA A 335 3.61 -15.86 6.50
N ILE A 336 3.41 -14.72 7.15
CA ILE A 336 2.34 -13.77 6.82
C ILE A 336 2.94 -12.37 6.78
N GLU A 337 2.56 -11.63 5.75
CA GLU A 337 2.94 -10.24 5.50
C GLU A 337 1.72 -9.33 5.58
N VAL A 338 1.93 -8.10 6.04
CA VAL A 338 0.98 -7.01 5.90
C VAL A 338 1.69 -5.77 5.36
N ARG A 339 0.94 -4.96 4.60
CA ARG A 339 1.43 -3.69 4.08
C ARG A 339 0.97 -2.54 4.97
N LEU A 340 1.93 -1.90 5.63
CA LEU A 340 1.69 -0.68 6.41
C LEU A 340 1.71 0.53 5.47
N TYR A 341 0.55 1.16 5.31
CA TYR A 341 0.35 2.35 4.49
C TYR A 341 0.12 3.60 5.34
N ALA A 342 0.62 4.74 4.87
CA ALA A 342 0.20 6.04 5.36
C ALA A 342 -1.16 6.41 4.73
N GLU A 343 -2.22 5.83 5.27
CA GLU A 343 -3.61 6.01 4.85
C GLU A 343 -4.50 6.15 6.09
N ASP A 344 -5.57 6.92 5.98
CA ASP A 344 -6.55 7.02 7.06
C ASP A 344 -7.78 6.15 6.77
N PRO A 345 -7.91 4.97 7.40
CA PRO A 345 -9.06 4.08 7.21
C PRO A 345 -10.41 4.73 7.52
N ARG A 346 -10.43 5.72 8.43
CA ARG A 346 -11.65 6.46 8.84
C ARG A 346 -12.13 7.45 7.77
N GLN A 347 -11.27 7.76 6.81
CA GLN A 347 -11.55 8.62 5.66
C GLN A 347 -11.44 7.81 4.35
N ASP A 348 -12.01 6.62 4.32
CA ASP A 348 -11.99 5.73 3.16
C ASP A 348 -10.58 5.46 2.62
N PHE A 349 -9.60 5.32 3.54
CA PHE A 349 -8.19 5.08 3.24
C PHE A 349 -7.54 6.20 2.41
N LEU A 350 -7.93 7.43 2.70
CA LEU A 350 -7.31 8.60 2.07
C LEU A 350 -5.81 8.62 2.37
N PRO A 351 -4.94 8.71 1.34
CA PRO A 351 -3.50 8.81 1.54
C PRO A 351 -3.11 9.99 2.42
N GLN A 352 -2.13 9.78 3.27
CA GLN A 352 -1.62 10.77 4.19
C GLN A 352 -0.22 11.18 3.78
N THR A 353 0.01 12.49 3.73
CA THR A 353 1.30 13.11 3.45
C THR A 353 1.80 13.86 4.66
N GLY A 354 3.09 14.12 4.71
CA GLY A 354 3.66 14.95 5.76
C GLY A 354 4.88 14.34 6.45
N LYS A 355 5.31 15.04 7.49
CA LYS A 355 6.52 14.69 8.24
C LYS A 355 6.27 13.51 9.17
N VAL A 356 7.15 12.52 9.10
CA VAL A 356 7.20 11.42 10.06
C VAL A 356 7.96 11.89 11.30
N LEU A 357 7.27 12.07 12.41
CA LEU A 357 7.84 12.61 13.65
C LEU A 357 8.52 11.52 14.49
N ASN A 358 8.01 10.30 14.42
CA ASN A 358 8.63 9.14 15.06
C ASN A 358 8.35 7.87 14.24
N TRP A 359 9.42 7.20 13.83
CA TRP A 359 9.37 5.88 13.21
C TRP A 359 10.22 4.89 13.99
N LYS A 360 9.59 3.90 14.60
CA LYS A 360 10.25 2.82 15.30
C LYS A 360 9.69 1.48 14.83
N PRO A 361 10.41 0.73 13.98
CA PRO A 361 10.00 -0.61 13.58
C PRO A 361 10.02 -1.56 14.78
N ALA A 362 9.10 -2.51 14.83
CA ALA A 362 9.05 -3.53 15.88
C ALA A 362 10.31 -4.40 15.86
N GLY A 363 10.66 -4.95 17.00
CA GLY A 363 11.82 -5.85 17.11
C GLY A 363 13.19 -5.17 16.99
N SER A 364 13.26 -3.85 16.95
CA SER A 364 14.53 -3.11 16.96
C SER A 364 15.35 -3.35 18.24
N ASP A 365 14.73 -3.91 19.26
CA ASP A 365 15.35 -4.35 20.51
C ASP A 365 15.84 -5.81 20.51
N GLY A 366 15.68 -6.52 19.39
CA GLY A 366 16.07 -7.93 19.22
C GLY A 366 15.12 -8.97 19.83
N MET A 367 13.98 -8.55 20.40
CA MET A 367 13.03 -9.46 21.04
C MET A 367 12.15 -10.25 20.06
N LEU A 368 12.05 -9.83 18.81
CA LEU A 368 11.21 -10.45 17.77
C LEU A 368 12.06 -11.03 16.65
N SER A 369 12.77 -12.14 16.91
CA SER A 369 13.71 -12.76 15.98
C SER A 369 13.08 -13.32 14.69
N ASN A 370 11.79 -13.65 14.72
CA ASN A 370 11.03 -14.20 13.59
C ASN A 370 10.15 -13.13 12.90
N VAL A 371 10.47 -11.85 13.07
CA VAL A 371 9.83 -10.74 12.41
C VAL A 371 10.84 -10.03 11.52
N ARG A 372 10.45 -9.79 10.28
CA ARG A 372 11.19 -9.01 9.30
C ARG A 372 10.38 -7.76 8.96
N ILE A 373 11.05 -6.62 8.83
CA ILE A 373 10.42 -5.38 8.41
C ILE A 373 11.23 -4.76 7.28
N ASP A 374 10.66 -4.79 6.07
CA ASP A 374 11.22 -4.13 4.90
C ASP A 374 10.63 -2.72 4.80
N HIS A 375 11.46 -1.68 4.92
CA HIS A 375 10.98 -0.29 4.92
C HIS A 375 11.95 0.68 4.24
N GLY A 376 11.38 1.74 3.66
CA GLY A 376 12.14 2.85 3.07
C GLY A 376 12.23 4.11 3.94
N MET A 377 11.73 4.05 5.17
CA MET A 377 11.58 5.21 6.04
C MET A 377 12.85 5.56 6.81
N LEU A 378 13.05 6.85 7.00
CA LEU A 378 14.00 7.44 7.95
C LEU A 378 13.22 8.08 9.09
N GLU A 379 13.79 8.10 10.27
CA GLU A 379 13.33 8.95 11.36
C GLU A 379 13.37 10.42 10.91
N GLN A 380 12.31 11.17 11.17
CA GLN A 380 12.10 12.55 10.70
C GLN A 380 12.04 12.71 9.16
N GLY A 381 11.83 11.61 8.41
CA GLY A 381 11.58 11.66 6.98
C GLY A 381 10.22 12.26 6.63
N GLU A 382 9.92 12.31 5.34
CA GLU A 382 8.66 12.85 4.83
C GLU A 382 7.98 11.84 3.91
N ILE A 383 6.66 11.74 4.01
CA ILE A 383 5.82 11.00 3.05
C ILE A 383 5.31 12.00 2.03
N SER A 384 5.85 11.88 0.82
CA SER A 384 5.59 12.79 -0.28
C SER A 384 4.27 12.45 -0.99
N PRO A 385 3.56 13.43 -1.59
CA PRO A 385 2.32 13.18 -2.34
C PRO A 385 2.56 12.55 -3.74
N PHE A 386 3.81 12.37 -4.16
CA PHE A 386 4.14 11.97 -5.52
C PHE A 386 4.17 10.45 -5.73
N TYR A 387 4.34 9.67 -4.67
CA TYR A 387 4.59 8.22 -4.74
C TYR A 387 3.63 7.43 -3.87
N ASP A 388 3.66 6.12 -4.02
CA ASP A 388 2.85 5.19 -3.23
C ASP A 388 3.07 5.40 -1.72
N PRO A 389 2.00 5.43 -0.89
CA PRO A 389 2.09 5.70 0.53
C PRO A 389 2.55 4.51 1.37
N MET A 390 3.03 3.42 0.78
CA MET A 390 3.53 2.26 1.52
C MET A 390 4.78 2.61 2.33
N VAL A 391 4.68 2.50 3.64
CA VAL A 391 5.72 2.80 4.61
C VAL A 391 6.65 1.61 4.81
N ALA A 392 6.05 0.44 4.99
CA ALA A 392 6.77 -0.79 5.29
C ALA A 392 5.93 -2.03 4.97
N LYS A 393 6.62 -3.14 4.77
CA LYS A 393 6.07 -4.49 4.86
C LYS A 393 6.50 -5.07 6.20
N ILE A 394 5.56 -5.67 6.92
CA ILE A 394 5.82 -6.33 8.20
C ILE A 394 5.51 -7.81 8.01
N ILE A 395 6.50 -8.65 8.18
CA ILE A 395 6.44 -10.08 7.90
C ILE A 395 6.75 -10.86 9.18
N ALA A 396 5.95 -11.85 9.51
CA ALA A 396 6.23 -12.74 10.63
C ALA A 396 6.22 -14.20 10.20
N TYR A 397 7.17 -14.95 10.70
CA TYR A 397 7.29 -16.41 10.51
C TYR A 397 6.90 -17.14 11.78
N GLY A 398 6.15 -18.22 11.65
CA GLY A 398 5.80 -19.14 12.72
C GLY A 398 5.93 -20.60 12.30
N LYS A 399 6.14 -21.50 13.26
CA LYS A 399 6.08 -22.93 12.98
C LYS A 399 4.69 -23.38 12.55
N THR A 400 3.68 -22.65 13.02
CA THR A 400 2.27 -22.81 12.63
C THR A 400 1.71 -21.48 12.15
N ARG A 401 0.61 -21.52 11.38
CA ARG A 401 -0.11 -20.33 10.93
C ARG A 401 -0.54 -19.45 12.11
N GLN A 402 -1.03 -20.06 13.18
CA GLN A 402 -1.47 -19.34 14.38
C GLN A 402 -0.32 -18.60 15.07
N ASP A 403 0.89 -19.20 15.08
CA ASP A 403 2.09 -18.52 15.60
C ASP A 403 2.45 -17.31 14.75
N ALA A 404 2.41 -17.45 13.42
CA ALA A 404 2.69 -16.36 12.50
C ALA A 404 1.70 -15.20 12.68
N ILE A 405 0.37 -15.48 12.72
CA ILE A 405 -0.66 -14.46 12.97
C ILE A 405 -0.43 -13.73 14.28
N ARG A 406 -0.18 -14.47 15.38
CA ARG A 406 0.02 -13.88 16.71
C ARG A 406 1.26 -12.98 16.74
N LEU A 407 2.36 -13.44 16.15
CA LEU A 407 3.61 -12.67 16.05
C LEU A 407 3.42 -11.43 15.18
N LEU A 408 2.74 -11.56 14.03
CA LEU A 408 2.50 -10.45 13.14
C LEU A 408 1.59 -9.39 13.78
N ALA A 409 0.48 -9.79 14.37
CA ALA A 409 -0.42 -8.86 15.07
C ALA A 409 0.31 -8.11 16.19
N ARG A 410 1.24 -8.79 16.91
CA ARG A 410 2.11 -8.16 17.90
C ARG A 410 3.08 -7.19 17.25
N ALA A 411 3.78 -7.58 16.20
CA ALA A 411 4.76 -6.75 15.51
C ALA A 411 4.13 -5.48 14.92
N VAL A 412 2.96 -5.61 14.27
CA VAL A 412 2.21 -4.45 13.75
C VAL A 412 1.82 -3.50 14.88
N ASN A 413 1.30 -4.03 15.98
CA ASN A 413 0.92 -3.22 17.15
C ASN A 413 2.13 -2.47 17.77
N ASP A 414 3.30 -3.09 17.81
CA ASP A 414 4.52 -2.54 18.42
C ASP A 414 5.29 -1.59 17.50
N CYS A 415 4.97 -1.55 16.19
CA CYS A 415 5.48 -0.52 15.29
C CYS A 415 4.93 0.85 15.68
N VAL A 416 5.80 1.85 15.79
CA VAL A 416 5.41 3.25 16.04
C VAL A 416 5.57 4.06 14.77
N LEU A 417 4.48 4.70 14.34
CA LEU A 417 4.47 5.66 13.24
C LEU A 417 3.63 6.87 13.66
N LEU A 418 4.30 7.97 14.03
CA LEU A 418 3.64 9.20 14.44
C LEU A 418 4.00 10.36 13.50
N GLY A 419 3.08 11.31 13.37
CA GLY A 419 3.14 12.45 12.45
C GLY A 419 2.14 12.34 11.32
N VAL A 420 1.84 11.12 10.86
CA VAL A 420 0.83 10.81 9.85
C VAL A 420 -0.11 9.71 10.34
N ASN A 421 -1.33 9.65 9.82
CA ASN A 421 -2.22 8.52 10.07
C ASN A 421 -1.78 7.32 9.22
N SER A 422 -2.09 6.12 9.69
CA SER A 422 -1.76 4.87 9.01
C SER A 422 -2.89 3.85 9.18
N ASN A 423 -2.85 2.80 8.36
CA ASN A 423 -3.76 1.66 8.45
C ASN A 423 -3.39 0.66 9.56
N LYS A 424 -2.44 0.99 10.46
CA LYS A 424 -1.91 0.10 11.50
C LYS A 424 -3.00 -0.60 12.31
N GLN A 425 -3.95 0.16 12.88
CA GLN A 425 -5.01 -0.43 13.72
C GLN A 425 -5.95 -1.32 12.91
N PHE A 426 -6.27 -0.93 11.68
CA PHE A 426 -7.03 -1.75 10.75
C PHE A 426 -6.34 -3.11 10.53
N LEU A 427 -5.03 -3.12 10.31
CA LEU A 427 -4.25 -4.36 10.15
C LEU A 427 -4.26 -5.24 11.40
N VAL A 428 -4.11 -4.64 12.58
CA VAL A 428 -4.17 -5.39 13.86
C VAL A 428 -5.52 -6.05 14.06
N ASN A 429 -6.62 -5.32 13.82
CA ASN A 429 -7.98 -5.84 13.97
C ASN A 429 -8.27 -6.94 12.94
N LEU A 430 -7.81 -6.72 11.69
CA LEU A 430 -7.94 -7.67 10.60
C LEU A 430 -7.28 -9.02 10.94
N LEU A 431 -6.02 -8.99 11.42
CA LEU A 431 -5.28 -10.19 11.82
C LEU A 431 -5.93 -10.94 13.00
N ARG A 432 -6.70 -10.25 13.83
CA ARG A 432 -7.41 -10.83 14.97
C ARG A 432 -8.83 -11.27 14.64
N HIS A 433 -9.32 -10.97 13.44
CA HIS A 433 -10.69 -11.33 13.04
C HIS A 433 -10.87 -12.86 12.97
N PRO A 434 -11.95 -13.44 13.53
CA PRO A 434 -12.13 -14.89 13.62
C PRO A 434 -12.03 -15.60 12.26
N ILE A 435 -12.60 -15.05 11.19
CA ILE A 435 -12.54 -15.62 9.84
C ILE A 435 -11.09 -15.64 9.32
N VAL A 436 -10.30 -14.59 9.58
CA VAL A 436 -8.87 -14.54 9.20
C VAL A 436 -8.08 -15.58 10.00
N VAL A 437 -8.35 -15.68 11.31
CA VAL A 437 -7.70 -16.69 12.16
C VAL A 437 -8.04 -18.11 11.71
N ALA A 438 -9.28 -18.36 11.27
CA ALA A 438 -9.71 -19.65 10.73
C ALA A 438 -9.12 -19.97 9.34
N GLY A 439 -8.68 -18.94 8.57
CA GLY A 439 -8.22 -19.12 7.20
C GLY A 439 -9.33 -19.19 6.15
N ASP A 440 -10.56 -18.79 6.50
CA ASP A 440 -11.75 -18.87 5.63
C ASP A 440 -11.99 -17.57 4.83
N THR A 441 -10.91 -16.96 4.35
CA THR A 441 -10.95 -15.70 3.62
C THR A 441 -11.12 -15.89 2.11
N ASN A 442 -11.70 -14.90 1.45
CA ASN A 442 -11.82 -14.77 0.00
C ASN A 442 -11.67 -13.31 -0.41
N THR A 443 -11.69 -13.02 -1.71
CA THR A 443 -11.50 -11.65 -2.23
C THR A 443 -12.59 -10.66 -1.83
N ALA A 444 -13.76 -11.11 -1.37
CA ALA A 444 -14.85 -10.26 -0.90
C ALA A 444 -14.84 -10.07 0.64
N PHE A 445 -13.92 -10.70 1.37
CA PHE A 445 -13.91 -10.76 2.83
C PHE A 445 -14.05 -9.37 3.50
N ILE A 446 -13.23 -8.40 3.13
CA ILE A 446 -13.28 -7.06 3.75
C ILE A 446 -14.64 -6.40 3.50
N GLN A 447 -15.16 -6.52 2.30
CA GLN A 447 -16.47 -5.96 1.93
C GLN A 447 -17.63 -6.63 2.66
N GLN A 448 -17.54 -7.91 2.94
CA GLN A 448 -18.64 -8.68 3.55
C GLN A 448 -18.62 -8.67 5.08
N HIS A 449 -17.44 -8.62 5.69
CA HIS A 449 -17.27 -8.93 7.11
C HIS A 449 -16.51 -7.88 7.93
N PHE A 450 -15.99 -6.82 7.31
CA PHE A 450 -15.11 -5.88 8.01
C PHE A 450 -15.57 -4.41 7.94
N GLN A 451 -16.80 -4.16 7.44
CA GLN A 451 -17.34 -2.80 7.23
C GLN A 451 -17.61 -2.06 8.55
N ASP A 452 -17.94 -2.79 9.61
CA ASP A 452 -18.32 -2.23 10.91
C ASP A 452 -17.16 -2.20 11.92
N ASP A 453 -15.91 -2.46 11.46
CA ASP A 453 -14.76 -2.46 12.36
C ASP A 453 -14.49 -1.06 12.93
N VAL A 454 -14.16 -1.01 14.21
CA VAL A 454 -13.93 0.24 14.93
C VAL A 454 -12.81 1.09 14.34
N SER A 455 -11.84 0.48 13.64
CA SER A 455 -10.73 1.20 12.99
C SER A 455 -11.19 2.02 11.77
N LEU A 456 -12.37 1.74 11.23
CA LEU A 456 -12.98 2.47 10.11
C LEU A 456 -13.80 3.67 10.57
N HIS A 457 -13.98 3.85 11.89
CA HIS A 457 -14.81 4.90 12.46
C HIS A 457 -14.01 5.84 13.34
N GLN A 458 -14.38 7.13 13.35
CA GLN A 458 -13.75 8.12 14.21
C GLN A 458 -14.10 7.80 15.67
N GLN A 459 -13.08 7.48 16.47
CA GLN A 459 -13.20 7.29 17.91
C GLN A 459 -12.78 8.55 18.66
N GLY A 460 -13.54 8.94 19.66
CA GLY A 460 -13.13 10.00 20.59
C GLY A 460 -11.97 9.54 21.50
N PRO A 461 -11.20 10.47 22.06
CA PRO A 461 -10.18 10.13 23.04
C PRO A 461 -10.80 9.55 24.31
N SER A 462 -10.21 8.50 24.86
CA SER A 462 -10.58 8.02 26.20
C SER A 462 -10.17 9.05 27.26
N LEU A 463 -10.83 9.04 28.41
CA LEU A 463 -10.45 9.92 29.53
C LEU A 463 -9.02 9.64 30.01
N GLU A 464 -8.56 8.39 29.93
CA GLU A 464 -7.16 8.01 30.19
C GLU A 464 -6.20 8.69 29.21
N ASN A 465 -6.50 8.68 27.91
CA ASN A 465 -5.67 9.35 26.90
C ASN A 465 -5.62 10.87 27.13
N LEU A 466 -6.73 11.47 27.57
CA LEU A 466 -6.79 12.89 27.93
C LEU A 466 -5.98 13.20 29.19
N ALA A 467 -5.98 12.28 30.19
CA ALA A 467 -5.16 12.42 31.39
C ALA A 467 -3.66 12.33 31.05
N VAL A 468 -3.27 11.41 30.19
CA VAL A 468 -1.89 11.31 29.67
C VAL A 468 -1.49 12.58 28.91
N ALA A 469 -2.38 13.09 28.06
CA ALA A 469 -2.15 14.34 27.35
C ALA A 469 -1.96 15.53 28.32
N ALA A 470 -2.82 15.63 29.33
CA ALA A 470 -2.71 16.64 30.37
C ALA A 470 -1.37 16.55 31.12
N ALA A 471 -0.93 15.33 31.46
CA ALA A 471 0.36 15.13 32.13
C ALA A 471 1.53 15.61 31.25
N LEU A 472 1.52 15.28 29.98
CA LEU A 472 2.56 15.69 29.04
C LEU A 472 2.58 17.21 28.80
N PHE A 473 1.41 17.83 28.63
CA PHE A 473 1.32 19.28 28.44
C PHE A 473 1.72 20.07 29.69
N THR A 474 1.42 19.57 30.89
CA THR A 474 1.71 20.28 32.16
C THR A 474 3.11 20.03 32.67
N GLN A 475 3.64 18.81 32.57
CA GLN A 475 4.96 18.48 33.11
C GLN A 475 6.11 18.91 32.21
N LEU A 476 5.96 18.91 30.90
CA LEU A 476 6.98 19.38 29.97
C LEU A 476 7.12 20.91 29.97
N ASN A 477 6.07 21.64 30.33
CA ASN A 477 6.10 23.09 30.49
C ASN A 477 6.62 23.56 31.86
N GLN A 478 6.82 22.67 32.83
CA GLN A 478 7.35 23.05 34.15
C GLN A 478 8.86 22.83 34.20
N ALA A 479 9.62 23.90 34.12
CA ALA A 479 11.05 23.91 34.38
C ALA A 479 11.35 23.38 35.79
N LYS A 480 11.77 22.16 35.87
CA LYS A 480 12.56 21.45 36.90
C LYS A 480 12.20 21.44 38.37
N VAL A 481 11.36 22.28 38.97
CA VAL A 481 10.97 22.14 40.39
C VAL A 481 9.59 22.74 40.61
N SER A 482 8.57 21.92 40.84
CA SER A 482 7.30 22.39 41.42
C SER A 482 7.36 22.30 42.93
N TRP A 483 7.68 23.39 43.60
CA TRP A 483 7.41 23.55 45.00
C TRP A 483 5.92 23.84 45.17
N GLN A 484 5.12 22.87 45.56
CA GLN A 484 3.74 23.09 45.95
C GLN A 484 3.69 23.23 47.48
N THR A 485 3.39 24.41 47.94
CA THR A 485 3.23 24.72 49.38
C THR A 485 1.76 24.76 49.84
N GLY A 486 0.83 24.39 48.96
CA GLY A 486 -0.60 24.48 49.22
C GLY A 486 -1.44 23.36 48.60
N ILE A 487 -2.73 23.38 48.87
CA ILE A 487 -3.71 22.44 48.27
C ILE A 487 -3.75 22.66 46.74
N SER A 488 -3.59 21.57 45.99
CA SER A 488 -3.75 21.61 44.52
C SER A 488 -5.23 21.87 44.19
N VAL A 489 -5.46 22.94 43.44
CA VAL A 489 -6.79 23.30 42.92
C VAL A 489 -6.91 22.84 41.49
N PRO A 490 -8.05 22.26 41.08
CA PRO A 490 -8.29 21.94 39.66
C PRO A 490 -8.19 23.16 38.76
N PHE A 491 -7.49 23.02 37.64
CA PHE A 491 -7.39 24.07 36.63
C PHE A 491 -7.93 23.56 35.29
N PRO A 492 -8.51 24.43 34.46
CA PRO A 492 -9.07 24.05 33.17
C PRO A 492 -7.98 23.91 32.13
N LEU A 493 -8.07 22.85 31.30
CA LEU A 493 -7.25 22.61 30.12
C LEU A 493 -8.19 22.41 28.92
N LYS A 494 -8.08 23.28 27.92
CA LYS A 494 -8.85 23.15 26.68
C LYS A 494 -8.07 22.31 25.69
N LEU A 495 -8.63 21.17 25.32
CA LEU A 495 -8.03 20.23 24.37
C LEU A 495 -8.93 20.14 23.13
N LYS A 496 -8.32 20.14 21.95
CA LYS A 496 -9.00 19.91 20.68
C LYS A 496 -8.52 18.56 20.12
N CYS A 497 -9.47 17.67 19.84
CA CYS A 497 -9.21 16.39 19.20
C CYS A 497 -10.14 16.25 17.99
N ALA A 498 -9.58 16.21 16.79
CA ALA A 498 -10.34 16.37 15.54
C ALA A 498 -11.25 17.61 15.60
N ASP A 499 -12.58 17.45 15.43
CA ASP A 499 -13.54 18.54 15.46
C ASP A 499 -14.13 18.80 16.87
N GLN A 500 -13.70 18.04 17.88
CA GLN A 500 -14.22 18.15 19.24
C GLN A 500 -13.34 19.04 20.11
N GLN A 501 -13.94 20.02 20.76
CA GLN A 501 -13.31 20.78 21.84
C GLN A 501 -13.77 20.23 23.20
N LEU A 502 -12.80 19.87 24.02
CA LEU A 502 -13.01 19.27 25.33
C LEU A 502 -12.44 20.18 26.42
N LEU A 503 -13.23 20.48 27.44
CA LEU A 503 -12.78 21.20 28.63
C LEU A 503 -12.50 20.20 29.74
N LEU A 504 -11.22 19.92 29.94
CA LEU A 504 -10.75 19.02 30.98
C LEU A 504 -10.38 19.80 32.23
N HIS A 505 -10.84 19.38 33.40
CA HIS A 505 -10.33 19.91 34.67
C HIS A 505 -9.25 18.97 35.21
N VAL A 506 -8.09 19.53 35.47
CA VAL A 506 -6.90 18.78 35.84
C VAL A 506 -6.45 19.20 37.24
N GLN A 507 -6.23 18.24 38.11
CA GLN A 507 -5.65 18.43 39.42
C GLN A 507 -4.39 17.59 39.56
N THR A 508 -3.29 18.18 40.03
CA THR A 508 -2.04 17.46 40.28
C THR A 508 -1.79 17.35 41.77
N ASP A 509 -1.39 16.17 42.21
CA ASP A 509 -0.99 15.90 43.61
C ASP A 509 0.29 15.03 43.60
N HIS A 510 1.43 15.67 43.75
CA HIS A 510 2.77 15.09 43.64
C HIS A 510 3.01 14.41 42.29
N ASP A 511 3.09 13.08 42.26
CA ASP A 511 3.27 12.23 41.06
C ASP A 511 1.94 11.74 40.46
N GLN A 512 0.80 12.22 41.01
CA GLN A 512 -0.53 11.84 40.58
C GLN A 512 -1.21 12.98 39.84
N LEU A 513 -1.96 12.63 38.80
CA LEU A 513 -2.80 13.55 38.05
C LEU A 513 -4.23 13.00 38.04
N ILE A 514 -5.17 13.84 38.40
CA ILE A 514 -6.60 13.56 38.32
C ILE A 514 -7.14 14.39 37.16
N ALA A 515 -7.70 13.72 36.18
CA ALA A 515 -8.37 14.36 35.04
C ALA A 515 -9.88 14.14 35.18
N MET A 516 -10.65 15.22 35.03
CA MET A 516 -12.09 15.23 35.17
C MET A 516 -12.71 15.81 33.89
N LEU A 517 -13.66 15.07 33.31
CA LEU A 517 -14.44 15.48 32.15
C LEU A 517 -15.91 15.20 32.42
N CYS A 518 -16.74 16.25 32.52
CA CYS A 518 -18.12 16.14 32.97
C CYS A 518 -18.17 15.41 34.34
N ASP A 519 -18.95 14.33 34.46
CA ASP A 519 -19.11 13.55 35.69
C ASP A 519 -18.13 12.37 35.83
N GLN A 520 -17.19 12.25 34.87
CA GLN A 520 -16.20 11.18 34.89
C GLN A 520 -14.86 11.70 35.38
N GLN A 521 -14.13 10.85 36.10
CA GLN A 521 -12.75 11.14 36.48
C GLN A 521 -11.85 9.91 36.28
N VAL A 522 -10.58 10.18 36.02
CA VAL A 522 -9.52 9.17 36.02
C VAL A 522 -8.33 9.70 36.79
N LYS A 523 -7.69 8.82 37.56
CA LYS A 523 -6.47 9.11 38.31
C LYS A 523 -5.32 8.30 37.68
N ILE A 524 -4.27 8.99 37.28
CA ILE A 524 -3.05 8.37 36.81
C ILE A 524 -1.87 8.75 37.69
N LYS A 525 -0.92 7.83 37.86
CA LYS A 525 0.35 8.10 38.52
C LYS A 525 1.46 8.06 37.49
N ILE A 526 2.19 9.17 37.36
CA ILE A 526 3.31 9.24 36.39
C ILE A 526 4.53 8.56 37.01
N LEU A 527 5.04 7.53 36.35
CA LEU A 527 6.21 6.78 36.78
C LEU A 527 7.49 7.29 36.07
N ALA A 528 7.41 7.60 34.78
CA ALA A 528 8.52 8.18 34.03
C ALA A 528 8.00 8.87 32.76
N ILE A 529 8.64 9.97 32.38
CA ILE A 529 8.50 10.62 31.08
C ILE A 529 9.86 10.56 30.40
N GLN A 530 9.93 9.91 29.26
CA GLN A 530 11.10 9.79 28.39
C GLN A 530 10.84 10.59 27.10
N ASP A 531 11.84 10.77 26.26
CA ASP A 531 11.72 11.61 25.05
C ASP A 531 10.56 11.25 24.13
N THR A 532 10.27 9.96 24.01
CA THR A 532 9.21 9.45 23.10
C THR A 532 8.24 8.48 23.76
N GLN A 533 8.34 8.29 25.10
CA GLN A 533 7.51 7.33 25.82
C GLN A 533 7.15 7.83 27.24
N ILE A 534 5.88 7.74 27.60
CA ILE A 534 5.40 7.94 28.96
C ILE A 534 5.07 6.59 29.61
N ILE A 535 5.49 6.42 30.87
CA ILE A 535 5.19 5.26 31.69
C ILE A 535 4.35 5.76 32.87
N TYR A 536 3.18 5.17 33.04
CA TYR A 536 2.23 5.58 34.06
C TYR A 536 1.49 4.37 34.64
N ASP A 537 0.85 4.57 35.78
CA ASP A 537 -0.04 3.60 36.44
C ASP A 537 -1.46 4.17 36.43
N VAL A 538 -2.40 3.34 36.11
CA VAL A 538 -3.83 3.59 36.23
C VAL A 538 -4.50 2.35 36.83
N ASP A 539 -5.23 2.53 37.94
CA ASP A 539 -5.90 1.46 38.66
C ASP A 539 -4.97 0.28 39.07
N GLY A 540 -3.70 0.59 39.41
CA GLY A 540 -2.70 -0.41 39.77
C GLY A 540 -2.08 -1.14 38.62
N ILE A 541 -2.40 -0.75 37.37
CA ILE A 541 -1.85 -1.34 36.16
C ILE A 541 -0.83 -0.38 35.55
N ARG A 542 0.43 -0.81 35.46
CA ARG A 542 1.49 -0.08 34.79
C ARG A 542 1.31 -0.17 33.27
N ARG A 543 1.21 0.99 32.62
CA ARG A 543 1.10 1.13 31.18
C ARG A 543 2.23 2.00 30.62
N LYS A 544 2.47 1.86 29.34
CA LYS A 544 3.39 2.70 28.56
C LYS A 544 2.73 3.11 27.25
N LEU A 545 2.99 4.34 26.83
CA LEU A 545 2.45 4.90 25.62
C LEU A 545 3.55 5.68 24.89
N ASN A 546 3.66 5.48 23.57
CA ASN A 546 4.57 6.26 22.74
C ASN A 546 3.91 7.59 22.37
N TYR A 547 4.70 8.66 22.36
CA TYR A 547 4.22 9.99 22.00
C TYR A 547 5.28 10.83 21.31
N VAL A 548 4.81 11.89 20.65
CA VAL A 548 5.62 13.04 20.23
C VAL A 548 4.84 14.30 20.60
N LEU A 549 5.52 15.22 21.26
CA LEU A 549 4.98 16.56 21.52
C LEU A 549 5.71 17.56 20.62
N ASP A 550 4.97 18.15 19.68
CA ASP A 550 5.45 19.21 18.81
C ASP A 550 4.67 20.49 19.10
N GLN A 551 5.30 21.41 19.80
CA GLN A 551 4.70 22.67 20.29
C GLN A 551 3.41 22.42 21.09
N ASN A 552 2.26 22.74 20.50
CA ASN A 552 0.94 22.59 21.10
C ASN A 552 0.20 21.32 20.60
N GLN A 553 0.83 20.51 19.77
CA GLN A 553 0.28 19.27 19.24
C GLN A 553 0.95 18.06 19.88
N LEU A 554 0.13 17.16 20.40
CA LEU A 554 0.56 15.89 20.97
C LEU A 554 0.06 14.76 20.07
N TYR A 555 0.98 13.92 19.64
CA TYR A 555 0.72 12.70 18.88
C TYR A 555 0.89 11.52 19.82
N LEU A 556 -0.16 10.70 19.97
CA LEU A 556 -0.16 9.51 20.82
C LEU A 556 -0.36 8.26 19.96
N ASP A 557 0.44 7.23 20.21
CA ASP A 557 0.25 5.90 19.63
C ASP A 557 -0.62 5.07 20.57
N THR A 558 -1.93 5.05 20.35
CA THR A 558 -2.89 4.39 21.23
C THR A 558 -3.32 3.02 20.69
N ALA A 559 -3.97 2.23 21.55
CA ALA A 559 -4.56 0.94 21.16
C ALA A 559 -5.65 1.05 20.08
N ASN A 560 -6.25 2.24 19.92
CA ASN A 560 -7.29 2.52 18.92
C ASN A 560 -6.75 3.31 17.70
N GLY A 561 -5.44 3.31 17.50
CA GLY A 561 -4.75 4.05 16.44
C GLY A 561 -4.15 5.37 16.92
N ASN A 562 -3.60 6.12 15.97
CA ASN A 562 -2.98 7.40 16.26
C ASN A 562 -4.01 8.44 16.66
N LEU A 563 -3.72 9.15 17.77
CA LEU A 563 -4.54 10.21 18.30
C LEU A 563 -3.73 11.52 18.30
N ILE A 564 -4.31 12.56 17.72
CA ILE A 564 -3.73 13.90 17.71
C ILE A 564 -4.55 14.79 18.62
N ILE A 565 -3.90 15.35 19.65
CA ILE A 565 -4.53 16.25 20.62
C ILE A 565 -3.81 17.59 20.58
N GLN A 566 -4.55 18.66 20.40
CA GLN A 566 -4.03 20.03 20.43
C GLN A 566 -4.39 20.68 21.77
N ASN A 567 -3.41 21.29 22.41
CA ASN A 567 -3.66 22.18 23.54
C ASN A 567 -4.07 23.55 23.03
N SER A 568 -5.35 23.88 23.21
CA SER A 568 -5.96 25.15 22.80
C SER A 568 -6.28 26.07 23.99
N THR A 569 -5.71 25.81 25.18
CA THR A 569 -6.00 26.58 26.40
C THR A 569 -5.76 28.08 26.22
N TYR A 570 -4.70 28.44 25.51
CA TYR A 570 -4.31 29.82 25.24
C TYR A 570 -4.36 30.18 23.74
N ALA A 571 -5.06 29.36 22.93
CA ALA A 571 -5.23 29.67 21.50
C ALA A 571 -6.15 30.88 21.32
N GLU A 572 -5.88 31.70 20.33
CA GLU A 572 -6.80 32.73 19.87
C GLU A 572 -8.10 32.08 19.37
N PRO A 573 -9.26 32.77 19.56
CA PRO A 573 -10.52 32.25 19.04
C PRO A 573 -10.44 32.02 17.54
N GLU A 574 -10.55 30.77 17.09
CA GLU A 574 -10.67 30.45 15.66
C GLU A 574 -12.02 30.97 15.14
N ALA A 575 -12.02 31.61 13.98
CA ALA A 575 -13.26 31.89 13.25
C ALA A 575 -13.94 30.54 12.93
N VAL A 576 -15.21 30.40 13.29
CA VAL A 576 -15.98 29.19 13.03
C VAL A 576 -16.08 29.02 11.51
N GLU A 577 -15.42 28.02 10.94
CA GLU A 577 -15.66 27.64 9.54
C GLU A 577 -17.09 27.11 9.45
N VAL A 578 -17.93 27.79 8.72
CA VAL A 578 -19.31 27.39 8.47
C VAL A 578 -19.29 26.31 7.41
N ILE A 579 -19.65 25.07 7.78
CA ILE A 579 -19.84 23.99 6.81
C ILE A 579 -21.01 24.36 5.90
N GLY A 580 -20.79 24.31 4.59
CA GLY A 580 -21.81 24.73 3.61
C GLY A 580 -21.72 26.21 3.21
N ASP A 581 -20.54 26.82 3.35
CA ASP A 581 -20.27 28.19 2.90
C ASP A 581 -20.00 28.30 1.39
N GLY A 582 -20.10 27.19 0.66
CA GLY A 582 -19.82 27.11 -0.76
C GLY A 582 -18.34 27.19 -1.14
N LYS A 583 -17.43 27.21 -0.17
CA LYS A 583 -15.99 27.22 -0.40
C LYS A 583 -15.44 25.80 -0.50
N ILE A 584 -15.26 25.33 -1.71
CA ILE A 584 -14.78 23.98 -1.98
C ILE A 584 -13.25 23.94 -1.84
N ARG A 585 -12.78 23.13 -0.89
CA ARG A 585 -11.35 23.00 -0.55
C ARG A 585 -10.83 21.62 -0.85
N ALA A 586 -9.52 21.51 -1.11
CA ALA A 586 -8.84 20.23 -1.30
C ALA A 586 -8.85 19.41 0.00
N PRO A 587 -9.34 18.16 -0.01
CA PRO A 587 -9.34 17.31 1.18
C PRO A 587 -7.95 16.72 1.47
N MET A 588 -7.07 16.69 0.47
CA MET A 588 -5.72 16.14 0.53
C MET A 588 -4.76 16.92 -0.37
N ASP A 589 -3.46 16.71 -0.20
CA ASP A 589 -2.45 17.15 -1.16
C ASP A 589 -2.57 16.33 -2.44
N GLY A 590 -2.48 16.96 -3.62
CA GLY A 590 -2.61 16.24 -4.89
C GLY A 590 -2.60 17.16 -6.10
N ALA A 591 -2.81 16.62 -7.28
CA ALA A 591 -2.94 17.35 -8.53
C ALA A 591 -4.39 17.38 -9.02
N ILE A 592 -4.85 18.49 -9.56
CA ILE A 592 -6.13 18.56 -10.24
C ILE A 592 -5.98 17.87 -11.60
N VAL A 593 -6.67 16.74 -11.80
CA VAL A 593 -6.60 15.96 -13.05
C VAL A 593 -7.66 16.40 -14.03
N ASN A 594 -8.85 16.72 -13.53
CA ASN A 594 -9.96 17.14 -14.38
C ASN A 594 -10.84 18.17 -13.66
N LEU A 595 -11.35 19.15 -14.44
CA LEU A 595 -12.37 20.12 -14.04
C LEU A 595 -13.63 19.79 -14.81
N LEU A 596 -14.73 19.55 -14.10
CA LEU A 596 -16.01 19.13 -14.68
C LEU A 596 -17.03 20.27 -14.72
N VAL A 597 -16.68 21.46 -14.20
CA VAL A 597 -17.50 22.65 -14.17
C VAL A 597 -16.71 23.88 -14.57
N ASN A 598 -17.41 24.92 -15.05
CA ASN A 598 -16.86 26.22 -15.37
C ASN A 598 -17.47 27.29 -14.46
N ALA A 599 -16.84 28.46 -14.39
CA ALA A 599 -17.43 29.62 -13.74
C ALA A 599 -18.78 30.01 -14.43
N GLY A 600 -19.81 30.21 -13.63
CA GLY A 600 -21.18 30.44 -14.07
C GLY A 600 -22.08 29.21 -14.17
N ASP A 601 -21.53 28.01 -14.04
CA ASP A 601 -22.34 26.78 -14.06
C ASP A 601 -23.17 26.63 -12.78
N THR A 602 -24.44 26.22 -12.95
CA THR A 602 -25.29 25.84 -11.82
C THR A 602 -24.98 24.41 -11.39
N VAL A 603 -24.78 24.23 -10.09
CA VAL A 603 -24.42 22.94 -9.49
C VAL A 603 -25.37 22.57 -8.37
N THR A 604 -25.57 21.27 -8.17
CA THR A 604 -26.38 20.72 -7.08
C THR A 604 -25.51 20.08 -6.03
N LYS A 605 -25.98 20.04 -4.79
CA LYS A 605 -25.33 19.35 -3.69
C LYS A 605 -25.07 17.87 -4.04
N GLY A 606 -23.82 17.43 -3.87
CA GLY A 606 -23.37 16.09 -4.25
C GLY A 606 -22.89 15.94 -5.68
N GLN A 607 -23.06 16.95 -6.54
CA GLN A 607 -22.52 16.96 -7.91
C GLN A 607 -20.99 17.01 -7.88
N THR A 608 -20.34 16.18 -8.69
CA THR A 608 -18.88 16.20 -8.84
C THR A 608 -18.43 17.43 -9.61
N LEU A 609 -17.53 18.22 -9.03
CA LEU A 609 -17.03 19.48 -9.57
C LEU A 609 -15.68 19.32 -10.26
N LEU A 610 -14.80 18.54 -9.66
CA LEU A 610 -13.46 18.26 -10.17
C LEU A 610 -12.94 16.93 -9.65
N ILE A 611 -11.86 16.46 -10.26
CA ILE A 611 -11.16 15.24 -9.85
C ILE A 611 -9.75 15.62 -9.39
N LEU A 612 -9.43 15.25 -8.15
CA LEU A 612 -8.11 15.36 -7.56
C LEU A 612 -7.42 13.98 -7.61
N GLU A 613 -6.15 13.96 -7.98
CA GLU A 613 -5.33 12.75 -7.94
C GLU A 613 -4.16 12.94 -6.98
N ALA A 614 -3.97 11.98 -6.08
CA ALA A 614 -2.78 11.84 -5.25
C ALA A 614 -2.41 10.36 -5.13
N MET A 615 -1.13 10.03 -5.22
CA MET A 615 -0.62 8.68 -4.97
C MET A 615 -1.40 7.59 -5.73
N LYS A 616 -1.75 7.85 -7.01
CA LYS A 616 -2.54 6.97 -7.90
C LYS A 616 -4.03 6.81 -7.53
N ILE A 617 -4.51 7.51 -6.50
CA ILE A 617 -5.92 7.51 -6.11
C ILE A 617 -6.58 8.77 -6.68
N GLN A 618 -7.69 8.59 -7.40
CA GLN A 618 -8.50 9.67 -7.90
C GLN A 618 -9.70 9.88 -6.99
N GLN A 619 -9.86 11.11 -6.50
CA GLN A 619 -10.96 11.50 -5.65
C GLN A 619 -11.84 12.53 -6.34
N GLN A 620 -13.14 12.26 -6.37
CA GLN A 620 -14.15 13.19 -6.84
C GLN A 620 -14.44 14.23 -5.76
N ILE A 621 -14.25 15.49 -6.06
CA ILE A 621 -14.61 16.60 -5.19
C ILE A 621 -16.00 17.07 -5.58
N LYS A 622 -16.91 17.03 -4.59
CA LYS A 622 -18.34 17.30 -4.80
C LYS A 622 -18.75 18.61 -4.16
N SER A 623 -19.81 19.22 -4.70
CA SER A 623 -20.43 20.39 -4.08
C SER A 623 -21.10 20.01 -2.76
N ASP A 624 -20.94 20.83 -1.74
CA ASP A 624 -21.60 20.73 -0.44
C ASP A 624 -22.90 21.52 -0.37
N VAL A 625 -23.18 22.36 -1.40
CA VAL A 625 -24.35 23.22 -1.51
C VAL A 625 -24.93 23.20 -2.93
N ASP A 626 -26.18 23.64 -3.04
CA ASP A 626 -26.79 24.03 -4.33
C ASP A 626 -26.44 25.50 -4.62
N GLY A 627 -26.03 25.81 -5.85
CA GLY A 627 -25.66 27.18 -6.18
C GLY A 627 -25.03 27.35 -7.55
N VAL A 628 -24.35 28.47 -7.75
CA VAL A 628 -23.63 28.79 -8.99
C VAL A 628 -22.14 28.91 -8.71
N VAL A 629 -21.30 28.32 -9.56
CA VAL A 629 -19.83 28.42 -9.47
C VAL A 629 -19.45 29.88 -9.78
N ASP A 630 -19.00 30.60 -8.75
CA ASP A 630 -18.64 32.00 -8.86
C ASP A 630 -17.21 32.18 -9.36
N GLU A 631 -16.26 31.50 -8.71
CA GLU A 631 -14.83 31.60 -9.03
C GLU A 631 -14.17 30.20 -9.07
N LEU A 632 -13.44 29.96 -10.15
CA LEU A 632 -12.63 28.77 -10.34
C LEU A 632 -11.16 29.14 -10.14
N ILE A 633 -10.57 28.70 -9.03
CA ILE A 633 -9.20 29.07 -8.63
C ILE A 633 -8.20 28.00 -9.09
N GLY A 634 -8.62 26.75 -9.07
CA GLY A 634 -7.78 25.60 -9.46
C GLY A 634 -7.69 25.42 -10.97
N GLN A 635 -6.55 24.92 -11.46
CA GLN A 635 -6.32 24.62 -12.87
C GLN A 635 -5.90 23.14 -13.04
N VAL A 636 -6.27 22.53 -14.19
CA VAL A 636 -5.82 21.15 -14.53
C VAL A 636 -4.30 21.10 -14.56
N GLY A 637 -3.72 20.10 -13.90
CA GLY A 637 -2.28 19.91 -13.72
C GLY A 637 -1.68 20.66 -12.53
N GLN A 638 -2.45 21.53 -11.84
CA GLN A 638 -1.96 22.26 -10.67
C GLN A 638 -1.84 21.34 -9.46
N GLN A 639 -0.70 21.42 -8.76
CA GLN A 639 -0.54 20.84 -7.43
C GLN A 639 -1.22 21.71 -6.38
N VAL A 640 -2.00 21.08 -5.50
CA VAL A 640 -2.74 21.75 -4.43
C VAL A 640 -2.43 21.11 -3.09
N LYS A 641 -2.50 21.90 -2.02
CA LYS A 641 -2.31 21.44 -0.65
C LYS A 641 -3.65 21.18 0.03
N LYS A 642 -3.66 20.31 1.01
CA LYS A 642 -4.82 20.07 1.89
C LYS A 642 -5.35 21.40 2.43
N ARG A 643 -6.69 21.58 2.39
CA ARG A 643 -7.43 22.81 2.73
C ARG A 643 -7.21 23.99 1.78
N GLN A 644 -6.47 23.88 0.71
CA GLN A 644 -6.36 24.92 -0.30
C GLN A 644 -7.73 25.12 -0.97
N LEU A 645 -8.14 26.38 -1.13
CA LEU A 645 -9.39 26.73 -1.82
C LEU A 645 -9.25 26.42 -3.31
N LEU A 646 -10.23 25.69 -3.87
CA LEU A 646 -10.26 25.24 -5.26
C LEU A 646 -11.25 26.04 -6.10
N LEU A 647 -12.44 26.27 -5.57
CA LEU A 647 -13.49 27.05 -6.20
C LEU A 647 -14.50 27.53 -5.15
N ASN A 648 -15.27 28.57 -5.52
CA ASN A 648 -16.38 29.10 -4.73
C ASN A 648 -17.70 28.81 -5.43
N VAL A 649 -18.69 28.35 -4.66
CA VAL A 649 -20.10 28.23 -5.10
C VAL A 649 -20.92 29.21 -4.31
N THR A 650 -21.51 30.17 -4.99
CA THR A 650 -22.49 31.09 -4.36
C THR A 650 -23.79 30.34 -4.15
N VAL A 651 -24.20 30.22 -2.89
CA VAL A 651 -25.45 29.52 -2.51
C VAL A 651 -26.65 30.25 -3.13
N ALA A 652 -27.55 29.50 -3.76
CA ALA A 652 -28.72 30.02 -4.45
C ALA A 652 -29.79 30.56 -3.49
#